data_ce1b73210e3e6dd68f663ce4857a5153
#
_entry.id   ce1b73210e3e6dd68f663ce4857a5153
#
_cell.length_a   1.000
_cell.length_b   1.000
_cell.length_c   1.000
_cell.angle_alpha   90.00
_cell.angle_beta   90.00
_cell.angle_gamma   90.00
#
_symmetry.space_group_name_H-M   'P 1'
#
loop_
_entity.id
_entity.type
_entity.pdbx_description
1 polymer ?
#
loop_
_entity_poly.entity_id
_entity_poly.type
_entity_poly.pdbx_seq_one_letter_code
_entity_poly.pdbx_strand_id
1 'polypeptide(L)'
;MKNHILILTLFIFNLTFSQFSVKGKLTDKNGIPIIGATISYTNQSSGTTNGAISQEDGNFAFDLTQTGTYLINISYIGMKTLQLQKWFDQNQVYDLGSLILQNGLEQLQSVEILGRIRKDYNSDYSFSASKTAIKNKELPQAVSTVTKELIDDRIVFQLPDAVKTVSSVSATGLYNHYNIRGITQADDGQMLNGMRTRQYYFLQPITSHLERVEVIKGPSSVTFSSADPGGTVNMVTKKPLAEKRNSIGFTTGSFGTLRATADFTGPLNDSKTLLYRFNTAFQEADSFRDVVNNNAILISPSFSYVPNNQTSLNVEMIYNDAKGNLDRGQPIFGSINGEYELNSTPITRNVGASNDHYKTKEVIFMANFIHKFTEDFRFNAQFMKQTWNEDLAEHRVDGTAVDIDGNVIPTLARMRYDKRQQFWETDNFSAFFNYDIKKGNIINKLLVGYDATRWERQIGAGFLRARRYLTVSGGQSNYDPSNPSNFQQMVVDGITMPVPAVPHFNLENPFNGARNTDNYNLAELTIPANLNTSSGIYIQNQFKIGKLSALVNFRYEWFTDIFNYKADEEEFKTSVFVPRLGLTYEVTNEVSAYATYLEGFQPHTNTVSLSPTAEGFFWAASPSRFDPLKSALLEVGAKGEFLNGRIFANLAIFNVTQKNILLGDTYDLDNLTTRGEQRSRGFETDISGYVLPNLQLTASYAYTDATIEEDTVEEFIGERIGGAPKHNANFWGRYDFNSSSTLKGIGVGLGAQYVDERFTWYNPTYATDRVLLPSYTVFEGAIYFKPNNTNMQLTLKANNLFNETYWLGGLNPTRLGPGAPRNVLLNATYKF
;
A
#
# COMPACT_ATOMS: atom_id res chain seq x y z
N MET A 1 5.14 24.60 60.91
CA MET A 1 6.52 24.51 61.44
C MET A 1 7.42 24.06 60.31
N LYS A 2 8.31 24.94 59.95
CA LYS A 2 9.57 24.88 59.25
C LYS A 2 9.65 24.05 57.93
N ASN A 3 9.64 24.81 56.84
CA ASN A 3 10.07 24.53 55.48
C ASN A 3 11.56 24.15 55.43
N HIS A 4 11.89 23.15 54.62
CA HIS A 4 13.21 23.05 54.02
C HIS A 4 13.06 22.96 52.52
N ILE A 5 13.32 24.07 51.83
CA ILE A 5 13.53 24.17 50.38
C ILE A 5 14.97 23.70 50.12
N LEU A 6 15.12 22.60 49.42
CA LEU A 6 16.42 22.13 48.92
C LEU A 6 16.61 22.73 47.52
N ILE A 7 17.45 23.76 47.41
CA ILE A 7 17.91 24.35 46.16
C ILE A 7 18.95 23.39 45.57
N LEU A 8 18.58 22.66 44.54
CA LEU A 8 19.51 21.88 43.73
C LEU A 8 20.16 22.81 42.70
N THR A 9 21.36 23.25 43.01
CA THR A 9 22.20 24.05 42.09
C THR A 9 22.74 23.11 41.01
N LEU A 10 22.15 23.16 39.79
CA LEU A 10 22.69 22.51 38.61
C LEU A 10 24.00 23.22 38.22
N PHE A 11 25.13 22.61 38.50
CA PHE A 11 26.40 22.94 37.85
C PHE A 11 26.31 22.57 36.38
N ILE A 12 26.00 23.54 35.51
CA ILE A 12 26.19 23.42 34.08
C ILE A 12 27.70 23.52 33.83
N PHE A 13 28.33 22.34 33.70
CA PHE A 13 29.64 22.25 33.07
C PHE A 13 29.47 22.59 31.61
N ASN A 14 29.73 23.82 31.19
CA ASN A 14 30.03 24.16 29.82
C ASN A 14 31.36 23.50 29.45
N LEU A 15 31.30 22.27 28.94
CA LEU A 15 32.40 21.73 28.17
C LEU A 15 32.43 22.51 26.86
N THR A 16 33.23 23.52 26.79
CA THR A 16 33.61 24.19 25.53
C THR A 16 34.47 23.18 24.74
N PHE A 17 33.83 22.36 23.94
CA PHE A 17 34.53 21.62 22.89
C PHE A 17 35.04 22.67 21.89
N SER A 18 36.35 22.71 21.65
CA SER A 18 36.92 23.49 20.56
C SER A 18 36.32 22.97 19.25
N GLN A 19 35.32 23.66 18.71
CA GLN A 19 34.74 23.39 17.41
C GLN A 19 35.54 24.16 16.35
N PHE A 20 35.93 23.52 15.28
CA PHE A 20 36.50 24.16 14.11
C PHE A 20 35.61 23.91 12.91
N SER A 21 35.47 24.92 12.05
CA SER A 21 34.49 24.92 10.97
C SER A 21 35.13 24.65 9.63
N VAL A 22 34.47 23.85 8.81
CA VAL A 22 34.81 23.62 7.41
C VAL A 22 33.72 24.21 6.55
N LYS A 23 34.10 25.06 5.57
CA LYS A 23 33.16 25.70 4.63
C LYS A 23 33.61 25.49 3.19
N GLY A 24 32.68 25.65 2.27
CA GLY A 24 32.94 25.62 0.83
C GLY A 24 31.72 26.02 0.03
N LYS A 25 31.84 26.07 -1.27
CA LYS A 25 30.76 26.37 -2.19
C LYS A 25 30.67 25.31 -3.27
N LEU A 26 29.43 24.82 -3.53
CA LEU A 26 29.14 23.84 -4.58
C LEU A 26 28.54 24.53 -5.79
N THR A 27 29.12 24.26 -6.98
CA THR A 27 28.60 24.74 -8.27
C THR A 27 28.61 23.60 -9.28
N ASP A 28 27.76 23.72 -10.32
CA ASP A 28 27.88 22.91 -11.52
C ASP A 28 29.05 23.43 -12.41
N LYS A 29 29.29 22.76 -13.56
CA LYS A 29 30.28 23.13 -14.53
C LYS A 29 30.11 24.54 -15.15
N ASN A 30 28.90 25.12 -15.03
CA ASN A 30 28.57 26.46 -15.56
C ASN A 30 28.63 27.53 -14.46
N GLY A 31 29.03 27.16 -13.22
CA GLY A 31 29.11 28.08 -12.08
C GLY A 31 27.76 28.29 -11.37
N ILE A 32 26.71 27.57 -11.73
CA ILE A 32 25.39 27.66 -11.08
C ILE A 32 25.48 27.00 -9.72
N PRO A 33 25.04 27.67 -8.64
CA PRO A 33 25.01 27.07 -7.30
C PRO A 33 24.18 25.78 -7.22
N ILE A 34 24.70 24.76 -6.55
CA ILE A 34 24.00 23.51 -6.30
C ILE A 34 23.39 23.56 -4.90
N ILE A 35 22.06 23.65 -4.85
CA ILE A 35 21.27 23.78 -3.63
C ILE A 35 20.85 22.39 -3.18
N GLY A 36 21.02 22.08 -1.87
CA GLY A 36 20.53 20.83 -1.31
C GLY A 36 21.41 19.61 -1.57
N ALA A 37 22.66 19.80 -2.02
CA ALA A 37 23.63 18.71 -2.08
C ALA A 37 23.96 18.21 -0.68
N THR A 38 24.03 16.88 -0.54
CA THR A 38 24.40 16.24 0.73
C THR A 38 25.92 16.15 0.85
N ILE A 39 26.46 16.68 1.93
CA ILE A 39 27.87 16.58 2.31
C ILE A 39 27.95 15.63 3.51
N SER A 40 28.38 14.39 3.31
CA SER A 40 28.68 13.47 4.40
C SER A 40 30.19 13.47 4.67
N TYR A 41 30.57 13.56 5.95
CA TYR A 41 31.97 13.57 6.35
C TYR A 41 32.21 12.54 7.47
N THR A 42 33.15 11.63 7.19
CA THR A 42 33.47 10.50 8.06
C THR A 42 34.89 10.65 8.60
N ASN A 43 35.07 10.70 9.90
CA ASN A 43 36.39 10.62 10.52
C ASN A 43 36.92 9.19 10.37
N GLN A 44 38.03 9.01 9.69
CA GLN A 44 38.60 7.70 9.40
C GLN A 44 39.16 6.97 10.62
N SER A 45 39.52 7.70 11.69
CA SER A 45 40.04 7.12 12.92
C SER A 45 38.93 6.65 13.85
N SER A 46 37.82 7.40 13.95
CA SER A 46 36.68 7.06 14.84
C SER A 46 35.54 6.35 14.11
N GLY A 47 35.51 6.36 12.79
CA GLY A 47 34.39 5.86 11.97
C GLY A 47 33.11 6.68 12.07
N THR A 48 33.13 7.82 12.77
CA THR A 48 31.94 8.68 12.96
C THR A 48 31.62 9.42 11.67
N THR A 49 30.39 9.29 11.20
CA THR A 49 29.87 10.00 10.03
C THR A 49 28.82 11.03 10.44
N ASN A 50 28.97 12.26 9.95
CA ASN A 50 28.01 13.35 10.11
C ASN A 50 27.68 13.93 8.71
N GLY A 51 26.68 14.83 8.64
CA GLY A 51 26.24 15.40 7.37
C GLY A 51 25.93 16.89 7.47
N ALA A 52 26.08 17.56 6.32
CA ALA A 52 25.65 18.92 6.07
C ALA A 52 24.97 19.02 4.70
N ILE A 53 24.33 20.14 4.41
CA ILE A 53 23.61 20.37 3.13
C ILE A 53 24.03 21.75 2.59
N SER A 54 24.22 21.85 1.27
CA SER A 54 24.47 23.12 0.61
C SER A 54 23.22 24.00 0.59
N GLN A 55 23.41 25.31 0.85
CA GLN A 55 22.39 26.35 0.93
C GLN A 55 22.00 26.88 -0.46
N GLU A 56 21.08 27.85 -0.53
CA GLU A 56 20.56 28.43 -1.80
C GLU A 56 21.63 29.02 -2.69
N ASP A 57 22.68 29.56 -2.14
CA ASP A 57 23.84 30.12 -2.86
C ASP A 57 24.93 29.07 -3.17
N GLY A 58 24.66 27.80 -2.86
CA GLY A 58 25.59 26.69 -2.98
C GLY A 58 26.61 26.59 -1.84
N ASN A 59 26.61 27.51 -0.87
CA ASN A 59 27.52 27.46 0.25
C ASN A 59 27.13 26.34 1.22
N PHE A 60 28.13 25.71 1.84
CA PHE A 60 27.94 24.76 2.93
C PHE A 60 28.96 25.00 4.03
N ALA A 61 28.57 24.68 5.25
CA ALA A 61 29.47 24.67 6.40
C ALA A 61 29.09 23.54 7.35
N PHE A 62 30.09 23.00 8.04
CA PHE A 62 29.89 22.02 9.12
C PHE A 62 31.02 22.13 10.14
N ASP A 63 30.69 21.79 11.38
CA ASP A 63 31.63 21.85 12.48
C ASP A 63 32.20 20.45 12.80
N LEU A 64 33.50 20.43 13.07
CA LEU A 64 34.23 19.24 13.51
C LEU A 64 34.60 19.36 14.97
N THR A 65 34.50 18.28 15.71
CA THR A 65 34.82 18.20 17.14
C THR A 65 36.07 17.39 17.43
N GLN A 66 36.64 16.73 16.43
CA GLN A 66 37.83 15.91 16.53
C GLN A 66 38.78 16.16 15.37
N THR A 67 40.05 16.20 15.68
CA THR A 67 41.13 16.26 14.67
C THR A 67 41.26 14.91 13.97
N GLY A 68 41.73 14.91 12.72
CA GLY A 68 41.99 13.68 11.98
C GLY A 68 41.74 13.77 10.48
N THR A 69 41.92 12.64 9.83
CA THR A 69 41.59 12.52 8.40
C THR A 69 40.09 12.23 8.22
N TYR A 70 39.47 13.12 7.45
CA TYR A 70 38.07 12.98 7.09
C TYR A 70 37.91 12.60 5.63
N LEU A 71 37.04 11.62 5.39
CA LEU A 71 36.52 11.34 4.06
C LEU A 71 35.24 12.13 3.87
N ILE A 72 35.24 13.10 2.97
CA ILE A 72 34.11 13.96 2.65
C ILE A 72 33.52 13.47 1.33
N ASN A 73 32.29 13.03 1.35
CA ASN A 73 31.53 12.65 0.17
C ASN A 73 30.46 13.71 -0.11
N ILE A 74 30.50 14.33 -1.25
CA ILE A 74 29.55 15.35 -1.70
C ILE A 74 28.73 14.72 -2.81
N SER A 75 27.46 14.54 -2.58
CA SER A 75 26.53 13.93 -3.52
C SER A 75 25.34 14.84 -3.80
N TYR A 76 24.96 14.88 -5.06
CA TYR A 76 23.74 15.56 -5.52
C TYR A 76 23.11 14.75 -6.65
N ILE A 77 21.78 14.78 -6.72
CA ILE A 77 21.05 14.00 -7.73
C ILE A 77 21.52 14.37 -9.12
N GLY A 78 21.83 13.32 -9.89
CA GLY A 78 22.25 13.49 -11.27
C GLY A 78 23.70 13.95 -11.45
N MET A 79 24.45 14.06 -10.36
CA MET A 79 25.84 14.44 -10.42
C MET A 79 26.75 13.34 -9.87
N LYS A 80 27.97 13.27 -10.39
CA LYS A 80 28.99 12.36 -9.91
C LYS A 80 29.39 12.76 -8.48
N THR A 81 29.32 11.81 -7.56
CA THR A 81 29.75 12.03 -6.18
C THR A 81 31.20 12.47 -6.16
N LEU A 82 31.46 13.64 -5.58
CA LEU A 82 32.80 14.14 -5.34
C LEU A 82 33.29 13.63 -4.00
N GLN A 83 34.44 12.95 -4.02
CA GLN A 83 35.05 12.39 -2.83
C GLN A 83 36.37 13.13 -2.54
N LEU A 84 36.50 13.66 -1.34
CA LEU A 84 37.66 14.37 -0.87
C LEU A 84 38.16 13.71 0.43
N GLN A 85 39.47 13.50 0.52
CA GLN A 85 40.11 13.07 1.75
C GLN A 85 41.02 14.21 2.22
N LYS A 86 40.76 14.74 3.43
CA LYS A 86 41.54 15.83 4.00
C LYS A 86 41.80 15.61 5.50
N TRP A 87 42.98 16.02 5.93
CA TRP A 87 43.35 16.14 7.32
C TRP A 87 42.91 17.50 7.86
N PHE A 88 42.27 17.48 9.04
CA PHE A 88 41.89 18.70 9.77
C PHE A 88 42.46 18.67 11.19
N ASP A 89 43.05 19.78 11.63
CA ASP A 89 43.50 19.99 13.01
C ASP A 89 42.68 21.06 13.73
N GLN A 90 42.90 21.27 15.02
CA GLN A 90 42.15 22.24 15.81
C GLN A 90 42.66 23.66 15.55
N ASN A 91 41.78 24.67 15.67
CA ASN A 91 42.03 26.13 15.73
C ASN A 91 42.02 26.93 14.43
N GLN A 92 41.42 26.45 13.34
CA GLN A 92 41.22 27.31 12.17
C GLN A 92 39.94 26.97 11.41
N VAL A 93 39.44 27.95 10.64
CA VAL A 93 38.34 27.75 9.67
C VAL A 93 38.94 27.23 8.38
N TYR A 94 38.53 26.05 7.92
CA TYR A 94 38.97 25.48 6.66
C TYR A 94 38.00 25.87 5.55
N ASP A 95 38.53 26.50 4.50
CA ASP A 95 37.78 26.80 3.31
C ASP A 95 38.17 25.81 2.18
N LEU A 96 37.24 25.01 1.73
CA LEU A 96 37.44 24.06 0.63
C LEU A 96 37.33 24.73 -0.74
N GLY A 97 36.99 26.02 -0.76
CA GLY A 97 36.84 26.78 -2.00
C GLY A 97 35.58 26.40 -2.77
N SER A 98 35.59 26.72 -4.09
CA SER A 98 34.51 26.33 -5.00
C SER A 98 34.76 24.92 -5.52
N LEU A 99 33.86 24.01 -5.21
CA LEU A 99 33.89 22.62 -5.63
C LEU A 99 32.86 22.40 -6.76
N ILE A 100 33.32 21.85 -7.88
CA ILE A 100 32.49 21.63 -9.06
C ILE A 100 32.03 20.18 -9.08
N LEU A 101 30.72 19.96 -9.02
CA LEU A 101 30.12 18.64 -9.26
C LEU A 101 29.90 18.43 -10.77
N GLN A 102 30.36 17.28 -11.24
CA GLN A 102 30.19 16.88 -12.65
C GLN A 102 28.92 16.05 -12.80
N ASN A 103 28.24 16.18 -13.95
CA ASN A 103 27.11 15.35 -14.29
C ASN A 103 27.52 13.87 -14.33
N GLY A 104 26.73 13.01 -13.68
CA GLY A 104 26.97 11.57 -13.59
C GLY A 104 26.05 10.76 -14.52
N LEU A 105 26.43 9.52 -14.80
CA LEU A 105 25.58 8.55 -15.49
C LEU A 105 24.29 8.25 -14.70
N GLU A 106 24.28 8.54 -13.40
CA GLU A 106 23.13 8.37 -12.48
C GLU A 106 21.96 9.33 -12.79
N GLN A 107 22.16 10.33 -13.62
CA GLN A 107 21.16 11.38 -13.89
C GLN A 107 19.88 10.85 -14.56
N LEU A 108 19.97 9.82 -15.39
CA LEU A 108 18.80 9.18 -16.01
C LEU A 108 18.05 8.27 -15.03
N GLN A 109 18.78 7.57 -14.20
CA GLN A 109 18.21 6.71 -13.17
C GLN A 109 17.59 7.52 -12.03
N SER A 110 18.18 8.67 -11.64
CA SER A 110 17.77 9.42 -10.45
C SER A 110 16.41 10.08 -10.58
N VAL A 111 16.00 10.49 -11.79
CA VAL A 111 14.68 11.11 -12.02
C VAL A 111 13.57 10.06 -12.01
N GLU A 112 13.86 8.84 -12.46
CA GLU A 112 12.90 7.73 -12.46
C GLU A 112 12.94 6.88 -11.22
N ILE A 113 14.14 6.67 -10.66
CA ILE A 113 14.31 5.98 -9.39
C ILE A 113 13.84 6.89 -8.26
N LEU A 114 13.02 7.96 -8.60
CA LEU A 114 12.09 8.33 -7.63
C LEU A 114 12.48 9.46 -6.72
N GLY A 115 13.33 10.30 -7.19
CA GLY A 115 13.58 11.59 -6.56
C GLY A 115 13.95 11.53 -5.08
N ARG A 116 14.38 10.36 -4.57
CA ARG A 116 14.82 10.25 -3.18
C ARG A 116 16.28 10.67 -3.06
N ILE A 117 16.45 11.93 -2.69
CA ILE A 117 17.77 12.50 -2.38
C ILE A 117 18.28 11.97 -1.04
N ARG A 118 17.36 11.68 -0.10
CA ARG A 118 17.64 11.30 1.29
C ARG A 118 17.18 9.88 1.59
N LYS A 119 17.89 9.22 2.49
CA LYS A 119 17.48 7.94 3.07
C LYS A 119 16.68 8.21 4.35
N ASP A 120 15.52 8.80 4.20
CA ASP A 120 14.62 9.13 5.31
C ASP A 120 13.19 8.65 5.04
N TYR A 121 12.25 8.99 5.94
CA TYR A 121 10.84 8.60 5.82
C TYR A 121 10.05 9.47 4.83
N ASN A 122 10.72 10.27 4.00
CA ASN A 122 10.11 11.15 3.01
C ASN A 122 10.59 10.88 1.58
N SER A 123 9.85 11.37 0.60
CA SER A 123 10.22 11.44 -0.82
C SER A 123 9.85 12.81 -1.38
N ASP A 124 10.83 13.49 -1.97
CA ASP A 124 10.63 14.84 -2.54
C ASP A 124 9.80 14.81 -3.82
N TYR A 125 9.71 13.66 -4.48
CA TYR A 125 9.00 13.47 -5.74
C TYR A 125 8.14 12.21 -5.71
N SER A 126 7.01 12.26 -6.40
CA SER A 126 6.17 11.11 -6.71
C SER A 126 5.94 11.09 -8.21
N PHE A 127 6.94 10.61 -8.95
CA PHE A 127 6.90 10.61 -10.41
C PHE A 127 5.68 9.87 -10.95
N SER A 128 5.30 8.77 -10.32
CA SER A 128 4.10 8.02 -10.67
C SER A 128 2.83 8.87 -10.58
N ALA A 129 2.74 9.78 -9.62
CA ALA A 129 1.55 10.60 -9.43
C ALA A 129 1.31 11.64 -10.53
N SER A 130 2.34 12.03 -11.27
CA SER A 130 2.26 13.11 -12.27
C SER A 130 2.86 12.75 -13.63
N LYS A 131 3.60 11.63 -13.74
CA LYS A 131 4.42 11.27 -14.93
C LYS A 131 5.36 12.40 -15.38
N THR A 132 5.64 13.37 -14.50
CA THR A 132 6.45 14.54 -14.73
C THR A 132 7.30 14.84 -13.49
N ALA A 133 8.50 15.36 -13.63
CA ALA A 133 9.36 15.72 -12.52
C ALA A 133 8.86 17.00 -11.80
N ILE A 134 7.80 16.85 -11.02
CA ILE A 134 7.21 17.89 -10.16
C ILE A 134 7.51 17.52 -8.72
N LYS A 135 8.04 18.47 -7.95
CA LYS A 135 8.24 18.26 -6.50
C LYS A 135 6.90 18.07 -5.80
N ASN A 136 6.85 17.18 -4.79
CA ASN A 136 5.63 16.95 -4.03
C ASN A 136 5.06 18.23 -3.41
N LYS A 137 5.91 19.20 -3.04
CA LYS A 137 5.51 20.52 -2.56
C LYS A 137 4.74 21.35 -3.61
N GLU A 138 5.05 21.16 -4.90
CA GLU A 138 4.42 21.88 -6.01
C GLU A 138 3.23 21.14 -6.63
N LEU A 139 3.04 19.86 -6.29
CA LEU A 139 1.97 19.03 -6.83
C LEU A 139 0.64 19.37 -6.13
N PRO A 140 -0.40 19.84 -6.86
CA PRO A 140 -1.71 20.16 -6.28
C PRO A 140 -2.57 18.91 -6.04
N GLN A 141 -2.09 18.00 -5.23
CA GLN A 141 -2.76 16.77 -4.79
C GLN A 141 -2.04 16.17 -3.59
N ALA A 142 -2.78 15.66 -2.63
CA ALA A 142 -2.20 14.94 -1.50
C ALA A 142 -1.60 13.61 -1.97
N VAL A 143 -0.33 13.39 -1.66
CA VAL A 143 0.39 12.13 -1.88
C VAL A 143 1.20 11.83 -0.63
N SER A 144 1.02 10.64 -0.09
CA SER A 144 1.79 10.15 1.06
C SER A 144 2.73 9.03 0.61
N THR A 145 3.90 8.97 1.20
CA THR A 145 4.93 8.00 0.82
C THR A 145 5.38 7.20 2.03
N VAL A 146 5.44 5.88 1.88
CA VAL A 146 6.05 4.95 2.84
C VAL A 146 7.35 4.47 2.22
N THR A 147 8.47 4.94 2.76
CA THR A 147 9.79 4.66 2.19
C THR A 147 10.34 3.31 2.66
N LYS A 148 11.30 2.78 1.93
CA LYS A 148 12.04 1.56 2.28
C LYS A 148 12.63 1.66 3.70
N GLU A 149 13.13 2.83 4.10
CA GLU A 149 13.70 3.02 5.43
C GLU A 149 12.65 2.84 6.53
N LEU A 150 11.43 3.34 6.33
CA LEU A 150 10.32 3.14 7.26
C LEU A 150 9.87 1.66 7.28
N ILE A 151 9.83 1.01 6.10
CA ILE A 151 9.53 -0.42 5.95
C ILE A 151 10.57 -1.27 6.70
N ASP A 152 11.86 -1.00 6.50
CA ASP A 152 12.96 -1.73 7.13
C ASP A 152 12.97 -1.51 8.66
N ASP A 153 12.81 -0.27 9.11
CA ASP A 153 12.87 0.10 10.55
C ASP A 153 11.71 -0.51 11.34
N ARG A 154 10.55 -0.62 10.73
CA ARG A 154 9.38 -1.25 11.36
C ARG A 154 9.26 -2.75 11.09
N ILE A 155 10.20 -3.36 10.36
CA ILE A 155 10.15 -4.78 9.94
C ILE A 155 8.77 -5.09 9.32
N VAL A 156 8.40 -4.34 8.28
CA VAL A 156 7.14 -4.50 7.57
C VAL A 156 7.30 -5.52 6.46
N PHE A 157 6.61 -6.65 6.53
CA PHE A 157 6.73 -7.74 5.57
C PHE A 157 5.82 -7.61 4.35
N GLN A 158 4.64 -7.04 4.56
CA GLN A 158 3.57 -7.04 3.59
C GLN A 158 3.03 -5.63 3.36
N LEU A 159 2.46 -5.40 2.18
CA LEU A 159 1.91 -4.11 1.77
C LEU A 159 0.84 -3.56 2.74
N PRO A 160 -0.11 -4.37 3.27
CA PRO A 160 -1.10 -3.86 4.22
C PRO A 160 -0.49 -3.18 5.45
N ASP A 161 0.63 -3.72 5.95
CA ASP A 161 1.31 -3.14 7.11
C ASP A 161 2.07 -1.84 6.79
N ALA A 162 2.46 -1.64 5.54
CA ALA A 162 3.06 -0.39 5.09
C ALA A 162 2.01 0.73 4.99
N VAL A 163 0.91 0.49 4.26
CA VAL A 163 -0.07 1.54 3.94
C VAL A 163 -0.89 2.01 5.14
N LYS A 164 -1.08 1.19 6.17
CA LYS A 164 -1.80 1.60 7.39
C LYS A 164 -1.13 2.75 8.17
N THR A 165 0.09 3.12 7.82
CA THR A 165 0.82 4.23 8.47
C THR A 165 0.48 5.60 7.88
N VAL A 166 -0.26 5.63 6.79
CA VAL A 166 -0.63 6.83 6.03
C VAL A 166 -1.95 7.37 6.56
N SER A 167 -2.13 8.70 6.56
CA SER A 167 -3.38 9.34 6.96
C SER A 167 -4.54 8.90 6.05
N SER A 168 -5.74 8.84 6.60
CA SER A 168 -6.97 8.43 5.91
C SER A 168 -6.95 7.00 5.34
N VAL A 169 -6.00 6.15 5.70
CA VAL A 169 -5.96 4.74 5.28
C VAL A 169 -6.25 3.83 6.45
N SER A 170 -7.22 2.95 6.29
CA SER A 170 -7.57 1.91 7.26
C SER A 170 -7.78 0.57 6.57
N ALA A 171 -7.50 -0.53 7.28
CA ALA A 171 -7.83 -1.86 6.79
C ALA A 171 -9.35 -2.09 6.85
N THR A 172 -9.90 -2.77 5.86
CA THR A 172 -11.30 -3.21 5.86
C THR A 172 -11.47 -4.62 6.43
N GLY A 173 -10.35 -5.35 6.57
CA GLY A 173 -10.32 -6.73 7.08
C GLY A 173 -8.89 -7.27 7.15
N LEU A 174 -8.75 -8.57 6.98
CA LEU A 174 -7.49 -9.31 7.11
C LEU A 174 -6.65 -9.36 5.81
N TYR A 175 -7.15 -8.75 4.74
CA TYR A 175 -6.59 -8.88 3.39
C TYR A 175 -5.92 -7.60 2.90
N ASN A 176 -5.38 -7.65 1.68
CA ASN A 176 -4.83 -6.51 0.97
C ASN A 176 -5.94 -5.61 0.39
N HIS A 177 -6.79 -5.11 1.27
CA HIS A 177 -7.95 -4.31 0.92
C HIS A 177 -8.11 -3.14 1.90
N TYR A 178 -8.23 -1.93 1.38
CA TYR A 178 -8.14 -0.71 2.18
C TYR A 178 -9.36 0.17 1.97
N ASN A 179 -9.62 0.95 3.01
CA ASN A 179 -10.45 2.13 2.92
C ASN A 179 -9.53 3.35 2.87
N ILE A 180 -9.67 4.19 1.86
CA ILE A 180 -8.91 5.43 1.70
C ILE A 180 -9.89 6.58 1.67
N ARG A 181 -9.76 7.54 2.59
CA ARG A 181 -10.71 8.66 2.74
C ARG A 181 -12.17 8.20 2.88
N GLY A 182 -12.41 7.14 3.63
CA GLY A 182 -13.76 6.60 3.84
C GLY A 182 -14.33 5.80 2.67
N ILE A 183 -13.57 5.58 1.59
CA ILE A 183 -14.00 4.86 0.39
C ILE A 183 -13.20 3.57 0.25
N THR A 184 -13.89 2.45 0.14
CA THR A 184 -13.25 1.14 -0.02
C THR A 184 -12.67 1.00 -1.43
N GLN A 185 -11.41 0.54 -1.52
CA GLN A 185 -10.74 0.25 -2.78
C GLN A 185 -11.33 -0.96 -3.48
N ALA A 186 -11.36 -0.96 -4.81
CA ALA A 186 -11.65 -2.15 -5.61
C ALA A 186 -10.42 -3.10 -5.67
N ASP A 187 -10.65 -4.36 -6.01
CA ASP A 187 -9.61 -5.39 -6.07
C ASP A 187 -8.49 -5.07 -7.07
N ASP A 188 -8.77 -4.28 -8.09
CA ASP A 188 -7.83 -3.86 -9.13
C ASP A 188 -7.30 -2.42 -8.94
N GLY A 189 -7.53 -1.82 -7.79
CA GLY A 189 -7.13 -0.44 -7.46
C GLY A 189 -5.64 -0.23 -7.18
N GLN A 190 -4.82 -1.28 -7.28
CA GLN A 190 -3.39 -1.23 -6.98
C GLN A 190 -2.55 -1.11 -8.25
N MET A 191 -1.40 -0.44 -8.11
CA MET A 191 -0.46 -0.21 -9.20
C MET A 191 0.95 -0.65 -8.83
N LEU A 192 1.72 -0.98 -9.85
CA LEU A 192 3.15 -1.26 -9.78
C LEU A 192 3.87 -0.37 -10.79
N ASN A 193 4.76 0.51 -10.32
CA ASN A 193 5.48 1.48 -11.15
C ASN A 193 4.55 2.32 -12.05
N GLY A 194 3.36 2.66 -11.57
CA GLY A 194 2.37 3.44 -12.32
C GLY A 194 1.57 2.66 -13.37
N MET A 195 1.70 1.33 -13.41
CA MET A 195 0.92 0.43 -14.26
C MET A 195 -0.02 -0.41 -13.41
N ARG A 196 -1.23 -0.65 -13.92
CA ARG A 196 -2.27 -1.36 -13.18
C ARG A 196 -1.94 -2.84 -13.04
N THR A 197 -2.02 -3.34 -11.80
CA THR A 197 -2.01 -4.78 -11.52
C THR A 197 -3.44 -5.27 -11.30
N ARG A 198 -3.67 -6.55 -11.59
CA ARG A 198 -4.86 -7.26 -11.13
C ARG A 198 -4.42 -8.40 -10.23
N GLN A 199 -4.32 -8.11 -8.94
CA GLN A 199 -4.03 -9.07 -7.90
C GLN A 199 -5.31 -9.28 -7.09
N TYR A 200 -5.69 -10.54 -6.93
CA TYR A 200 -6.82 -10.80 -6.06
C TYR A 200 -6.46 -10.37 -4.61
N TYR A 201 -7.38 -9.74 -3.90
CA TYR A 201 -7.11 -9.10 -2.61
C TYR A 201 -6.60 -10.05 -1.50
N PHE A 202 -6.70 -11.37 -1.71
CA PHE A 202 -6.11 -12.36 -0.78
C PHE A 202 -4.60 -12.41 -0.81
N LEU A 203 -3.97 -12.08 -1.93
CA LEU A 203 -2.53 -11.93 -1.95
C LEU A 203 -2.13 -10.73 -1.10
N GLN A 204 -1.17 -10.94 -0.23
CA GLN A 204 -0.54 -9.87 0.53
C GLN A 204 0.87 -9.63 -0.04
N PRO A 205 1.04 -8.64 -0.92
CA PRO A 205 2.31 -8.41 -1.60
C PRO A 205 3.46 -8.20 -0.62
N ILE A 206 4.59 -8.89 -0.89
CA ILE A 206 5.82 -8.77 -0.09
C ILE A 206 6.52 -7.45 -0.42
N THR A 207 7.03 -6.76 0.60
CA THR A 207 7.65 -5.43 0.47
C THR A 207 9.15 -5.44 0.14
N SER A 208 9.84 -6.59 0.20
CA SER A 208 11.31 -6.66 0.14
C SER A 208 11.93 -6.09 -1.15
N HIS A 209 11.20 -6.12 -2.27
CA HIS A 209 11.63 -5.59 -3.57
C HIS A 209 11.19 -4.14 -3.81
N LEU A 210 10.45 -3.53 -2.85
CA LEU A 210 9.94 -2.17 -2.99
C LEU A 210 10.95 -1.13 -2.49
N GLU A 211 11.10 -0.05 -3.25
CA GLU A 211 11.82 1.16 -2.85
C GLU A 211 10.92 2.06 -2.00
N ARG A 212 9.61 2.08 -2.31
CA ARG A 212 8.58 2.79 -1.56
C ARG A 212 7.18 2.39 -2.00
N VAL A 213 6.21 2.80 -1.20
CA VAL A 213 4.78 2.77 -1.53
C VAL A 213 4.27 4.20 -1.56
N GLU A 214 3.57 4.58 -2.59
CA GLU A 214 2.91 5.87 -2.74
C GLU A 214 1.40 5.68 -2.61
N VAL A 215 0.76 6.48 -1.76
CA VAL A 215 -0.69 6.57 -1.67
C VAL A 215 -1.11 7.91 -2.27
N ILE A 216 -1.64 7.85 -3.48
CA ILE A 216 -2.15 9.01 -4.23
C ILE A 216 -3.61 9.17 -3.85
N LYS A 217 -3.95 10.24 -3.13
CA LYS A 217 -5.28 10.40 -2.53
C LYS A 217 -6.26 11.09 -3.46
N GLY A 218 -7.49 10.59 -3.48
CA GLY A 218 -8.53 10.99 -4.43
C GLY A 218 -8.41 10.31 -5.80
N PRO A 219 -9.36 10.55 -6.70
CA PRO A 219 -9.36 9.95 -8.04
C PRO A 219 -8.07 10.29 -8.79
N SER A 220 -7.47 9.30 -9.43
CA SER A 220 -6.24 9.47 -10.22
C SER A 220 -6.42 9.09 -11.70
N SER A 221 -7.68 8.99 -12.15
CA SER A 221 -8.05 8.49 -13.47
C SER A 221 -7.45 9.30 -14.62
N VAL A 222 -7.26 10.59 -14.45
CA VAL A 222 -6.64 11.45 -15.47
C VAL A 222 -5.19 11.03 -15.78
N THR A 223 -4.49 10.44 -14.82
CA THR A 223 -3.09 9.99 -14.97
C THR A 223 -3.00 8.50 -15.31
N PHE A 224 -3.91 7.68 -14.78
CA PHE A 224 -3.79 6.22 -14.77
C PHE A 224 -4.99 5.46 -15.32
N SER A 225 -5.88 6.11 -16.10
CA SER A 225 -7.12 5.49 -16.55
C SER A 225 -8.10 5.25 -15.39
N SER A 226 -8.84 4.17 -15.38
CA SER A 226 -9.74 3.80 -14.29
C SER A 226 -9.01 3.83 -12.93
N ALA A 227 -9.58 4.47 -11.91
CA ALA A 227 -8.98 4.57 -10.58
C ALA A 227 -10.04 4.71 -9.49
N ASP A 228 -9.72 4.21 -8.30
CA ASP A 228 -10.61 4.32 -7.14
C ASP A 228 -10.80 5.76 -6.69
N PRO A 229 -12.01 6.15 -6.30
CA PRO A 229 -12.31 7.53 -5.89
C PRO A 229 -11.58 7.98 -4.63
N GLY A 230 -11.36 7.11 -3.67
CA GLY A 230 -10.65 7.41 -2.41
C GLY A 230 -9.17 7.62 -2.60
N GLY A 231 -8.56 6.84 -3.50
CA GLY A 231 -7.14 6.90 -3.78
C GLY A 231 -6.58 5.62 -4.38
N THR A 232 -5.33 5.71 -4.80
CA THR A 232 -4.59 4.64 -5.45
C THR A 232 -3.33 4.32 -4.67
N VAL A 233 -3.08 3.01 -4.42
CA VAL A 233 -1.83 2.51 -3.85
C VAL A 233 -0.89 2.12 -4.99
N ASN A 234 0.26 2.77 -5.09
CA ASN A 234 1.27 2.49 -6.11
C ASN A 234 2.55 1.96 -5.46
N MET A 235 2.87 0.74 -5.77
CA MET A 235 4.12 0.09 -5.38
C MET A 235 5.24 0.50 -6.34
N VAL A 236 6.37 0.90 -5.81
CA VAL A 236 7.51 1.30 -6.62
C VAL A 236 8.69 0.39 -6.32
N THR A 237 9.19 -0.31 -7.34
CA THR A 237 10.24 -1.30 -7.21
C THR A 237 11.63 -0.69 -7.11
N LYS A 238 12.52 -1.36 -6.43
CA LYS A 238 13.95 -1.04 -6.38
C LYS A 238 14.59 -1.23 -7.75
N LYS A 239 15.35 -0.23 -8.22
CA LYS A 239 16.07 -0.29 -9.51
C LYS A 239 17.55 -0.62 -9.31
N PRO A 240 18.24 -1.18 -10.36
CA PRO A 240 19.68 -1.38 -10.36
C PRO A 240 20.46 -0.11 -10.08
N LEU A 241 21.54 -0.21 -9.32
CA LEU A 241 22.41 0.92 -8.95
C LEU A 241 23.79 0.80 -9.59
N ALA A 242 24.40 1.94 -9.91
CA ALA A 242 25.77 2.02 -10.40
C ALA A 242 26.83 1.80 -9.31
N GLU A 243 26.41 1.72 -8.04
CA GLU A 243 27.23 1.38 -6.88
C GLU A 243 26.90 -0.02 -6.38
N LYS A 244 27.92 -0.76 -6.00
CA LYS A 244 27.75 -2.08 -5.38
C LYS A 244 27.19 -1.92 -3.98
N ARG A 245 26.01 -2.48 -3.74
CA ARG A 245 25.35 -2.54 -2.43
C ARG A 245 24.68 -3.89 -2.27
N ASN A 246 25.08 -4.61 -1.25
CA ASN A 246 24.52 -5.93 -0.97
C ASN A 246 23.98 -5.98 0.45
N SER A 247 22.91 -6.69 0.65
CA SER A 247 22.39 -6.98 1.98
C SER A 247 21.70 -8.35 2.03
N ILE A 248 21.83 -9.00 3.15
CA ILE A 248 21.07 -10.19 3.52
C ILE A 248 20.38 -9.93 4.85
N GLY A 249 19.18 -10.44 5.00
CA GLY A 249 18.38 -10.29 6.20
C GLY A 249 17.79 -11.63 6.63
N PHE A 250 17.71 -11.83 7.93
CA PHE A 250 17.05 -12.99 8.53
C PHE A 250 16.14 -12.51 9.65
N THR A 251 14.90 -13.00 9.70
CA THR A 251 13.95 -12.67 10.74
C THR A 251 13.28 -13.92 11.28
N THR A 252 13.15 -14.00 12.59
CA THR A 252 12.39 -15.04 13.28
C THR A 252 11.57 -14.45 14.40
N GLY A 253 10.55 -15.15 14.88
CA GLY A 253 9.74 -14.63 15.98
C GLY A 253 8.48 -15.44 16.28
N SER A 254 7.51 -14.76 16.85
CA SER A 254 6.21 -15.34 17.20
C SER A 254 5.53 -15.98 16.00
N PHE A 255 4.67 -16.95 16.27
CA PHE A 255 3.89 -17.67 15.25
C PHE A 255 4.77 -18.41 14.23
N GLY A 256 5.85 -19.03 14.67
CA GLY A 256 6.75 -19.80 13.81
C GLY A 256 7.39 -18.99 12.69
N THR A 257 7.35 -17.65 12.77
CA THR A 257 7.85 -16.79 11.69
C THR A 257 9.32 -17.07 11.38
N LEU A 258 9.59 -17.41 10.13
CA LEU A 258 10.91 -17.55 9.53
C LEU A 258 10.93 -16.78 8.21
N ARG A 259 11.86 -15.83 8.07
CA ARG A 259 12.00 -15.04 6.86
C ARG A 259 13.45 -14.79 6.53
N ALA A 260 13.82 -15.00 5.27
CA ALA A 260 15.11 -14.65 4.71
C ALA A 260 14.94 -13.70 3.54
N THR A 261 15.81 -12.70 3.42
CA THR A 261 15.79 -11.72 2.32
C THR A 261 17.19 -11.49 1.80
N ALA A 262 17.30 -11.19 0.50
CA ALA A 262 18.55 -10.71 -0.09
C ALA A 262 18.28 -9.60 -1.10
N ASP A 263 19.19 -8.64 -1.15
CA ASP A 263 19.18 -7.50 -2.07
C ASP A 263 20.61 -7.25 -2.56
N PHE A 264 20.91 -7.61 -3.80
CA PHE A 264 22.21 -7.48 -4.43
C PHE A 264 22.10 -6.54 -5.62
N THR A 265 22.95 -5.53 -5.70
CA THR A 265 22.95 -4.59 -6.82
C THR A 265 24.35 -4.08 -7.11
N GLY A 266 24.62 -3.73 -8.37
CA GLY A 266 25.87 -3.13 -8.81
C GLY A 266 26.04 -3.14 -10.32
N PRO A 267 27.16 -2.63 -10.81
CA PRO A 267 27.53 -2.72 -12.23
C PRO A 267 28.00 -4.14 -12.59
N LEU A 268 27.66 -4.56 -13.81
CA LEU A 268 28.17 -5.80 -14.43
C LEU A 268 29.43 -5.57 -15.28
N ASN A 269 29.73 -4.30 -15.62
CA ASN A 269 30.91 -3.93 -16.39
C ASN A 269 31.58 -2.67 -15.82
N ASP A 270 32.86 -2.46 -16.15
CA ASP A 270 33.65 -1.33 -15.64
C ASP A 270 33.11 0.03 -16.08
N SER A 271 32.52 0.09 -17.27
CA SER A 271 31.90 1.32 -17.81
C SER A 271 30.58 1.67 -17.11
N LYS A 272 30.06 0.81 -16.23
CA LYS A 272 28.79 0.96 -15.50
C LYS A 272 27.58 1.20 -16.42
N THR A 273 27.66 0.75 -17.66
CA THR A 273 26.58 0.85 -18.64
C THR A 273 25.57 -0.29 -18.52
N LEU A 274 25.96 -1.39 -17.88
CA LEU A 274 25.10 -2.52 -17.61
C LEU A 274 25.04 -2.77 -16.10
N LEU A 275 23.85 -2.65 -15.52
CA LEU A 275 23.61 -2.71 -14.09
C LEU A 275 22.63 -3.85 -13.78
N TYR A 276 22.76 -4.46 -12.61
CA TYR A 276 21.83 -5.49 -12.15
C TYR A 276 21.31 -5.19 -10.76
N ARG A 277 20.14 -5.72 -10.45
CA ARG A 277 19.65 -5.88 -9.11
C ARG A 277 18.90 -7.19 -8.97
N PHE A 278 19.10 -7.87 -7.87
CA PHE A 278 18.43 -9.11 -7.51
C PHE A 278 17.86 -8.98 -6.11
N ASN A 279 16.55 -9.00 -6.01
CA ASN A 279 15.83 -9.05 -4.74
C ASN A 279 15.16 -10.41 -4.60
N THR A 280 15.23 -10.98 -3.41
CA THR A 280 14.49 -12.19 -3.08
C THR A 280 14.03 -12.19 -1.63
N ALA A 281 12.92 -12.86 -1.37
CA ALA A 281 12.43 -13.15 -0.03
C ALA A 281 11.84 -14.56 0.01
N PHE A 282 12.14 -15.25 1.08
CA PHE A 282 11.48 -16.46 1.50
C PHE A 282 10.78 -16.18 2.83
N GLN A 283 9.56 -16.64 2.98
CA GLN A 283 8.78 -16.49 4.21
C GLN A 283 8.01 -17.78 4.49
N GLU A 284 8.06 -18.20 5.73
CA GLU A 284 7.21 -19.23 6.31
C GLU A 284 6.71 -18.71 7.65
N ALA A 285 5.39 -18.71 7.85
CA ALA A 285 4.79 -18.22 9.07
C ALA A 285 3.43 -18.87 9.30
N ASP A 286 3.21 -19.27 10.54
CA ASP A 286 1.88 -19.57 11.05
C ASP A 286 1.17 -18.29 11.47
N SER A 287 -0.04 -18.40 12.00
CA SER A 287 -0.83 -17.32 12.55
C SER A 287 -1.17 -17.59 14.01
N PHE A 288 -1.65 -16.57 14.73
CA PHE A 288 -2.34 -16.77 16.01
C PHE A 288 -3.73 -17.42 15.83
N ARG A 289 -4.18 -17.55 14.57
CA ARG A 289 -5.46 -18.15 14.19
C ARG A 289 -5.30 -19.62 13.91
N ASP A 290 -6.28 -20.43 14.34
CA ASP A 290 -6.31 -21.88 14.11
C ASP A 290 -6.13 -22.20 12.62
N VAL A 291 -5.24 -23.11 12.27
CA VAL A 291 -4.90 -23.64 10.94
C VAL A 291 -4.48 -22.63 9.88
N VAL A 292 -4.39 -21.35 10.19
CA VAL A 292 -3.97 -20.31 9.25
C VAL A 292 -2.45 -20.25 9.15
N ASN A 293 -1.93 -20.22 7.94
CA ASN A 293 -0.50 -20.05 7.65
C ASN A 293 -0.31 -19.30 6.33
N ASN A 294 0.88 -18.74 6.14
CA ASN A 294 1.25 -18.00 4.93
C ASN A 294 2.73 -18.25 4.59
N ASN A 295 2.96 -18.98 3.51
CA ASN A 295 4.28 -19.27 2.99
C ASN A 295 4.43 -18.61 1.63
N ALA A 296 5.53 -17.91 1.40
CA ALA A 296 5.74 -17.19 0.16
C ALA A 296 7.21 -17.15 -0.27
N ILE A 297 7.42 -17.16 -1.57
CA ILE A 297 8.71 -16.92 -2.22
C ILE A 297 8.53 -15.79 -3.21
N LEU A 298 9.39 -14.78 -3.10
CA LEU A 298 9.52 -13.69 -4.06
C LEU A 298 10.91 -13.77 -4.71
N ILE A 299 10.97 -13.64 -6.04
CA ILE A 299 12.20 -13.50 -6.81
C ILE A 299 12.00 -12.33 -7.78
N SER A 300 12.87 -11.32 -7.68
CA SER A 300 12.75 -10.10 -8.48
C SER A 300 14.12 -9.67 -9.03
N PRO A 301 14.59 -10.26 -10.16
CA PRO A 301 15.73 -9.77 -10.89
C PRO A 301 15.36 -8.55 -11.74
N SER A 302 16.28 -7.61 -11.86
CA SER A 302 16.18 -6.49 -12.79
C SER A 302 17.54 -6.11 -13.36
N PHE A 303 17.52 -5.59 -14.61
CA PHE A 303 18.70 -5.15 -15.36
C PHE A 303 18.44 -3.77 -15.93
N SER A 304 19.45 -2.91 -15.90
CA SER A 304 19.41 -1.60 -16.56
C SER A 304 20.57 -1.50 -17.54
N TYR A 305 20.26 -1.15 -18.78
CA TYR A 305 21.24 -0.76 -19.80
C TYR A 305 21.21 0.75 -19.99
N VAL A 306 22.33 1.40 -19.65
CA VAL A 306 22.51 2.86 -19.66
C VAL A 306 23.75 3.19 -20.47
N PRO A 307 23.68 3.11 -21.83
CA PRO A 307 24.83 3.30 -22.68
C PRO A 307 25.42 4.72 -22.63
N ASN A 308 24.59 5.70 -22.28
CA ASN A 308 24.93 7.10 -22.17
C ASN A 308 23.94 7.87 -21.27
N ASN A 309 24.12 9.18 -21.13
CA ASN A 309 23.24 10.04 -20.32
C ASN A 309 21.87 10.31 -20.95
N GLN A 310 21.62 9.87 -22.16
CA GLN A 310 20.40 10.13 -22.90
C GLN A 310 19.46 8.93 -22.93
N THR A 311 19.99 7.71 -22.87
CA THR A 311 19.21 6.50 -23.08
C THR A 311 19.31 5.56 -21.89
N SER A 312 18.19 5.04 -21.44
CA SER A 312 18.14 3.93 -20.50
C SER A 312 17.04 2.94 -20.86
N LEU A 313 17.32 1.66 -20.66
CA LEU A 313 16.35 0.57 -20.72
C LEU A 313 16.46 -0.21 -19.41
N ASN A 314 15.35 -0.31 -18.68
CA ASN A 314 15.23 -1.16 -17.51
C ASN A 314 14.29 -2.31 -17.82
N VAL A 315 14.72 -3.54 -17.51
CA VAL A 315 13.91 -4.76 -17.62
C VAL A 315 13.87 -5.41 -16.26
N GLU A 316 12.69 -5.82 -15.84
CA GLU A 316 12.42 -6.36 -14.51
C GLU A 316 11.44 -7.51 -14.60
N MET A 317 11.66 -8.55 -13.79
CA MET A 317 10.72 -9.64 -13.60
C MET A 317 10.41 -9.76 -12.11
N ILE A 318 9.18 -10.06 -11.76
CA ILE A 318 8.76 -10.44 -10.42
C ILE A 318 8.06 -11.79 -10.52
N TYR A 319 8.57 -12.76 -9.78
CA TYR A 319 7.93 -14.04 -9.54
C TYR A 319 7.50 -14.11 -8.09
N ASN A 320 6.23 -14.35 -7.85
CA ASN A 320 5.65 -14.52 -6.54
C ASN A 320 4.87 -15.83 -6.48
N ASP A 321 5.24 -16.72 -5.55
CA ASP A 321 4.55 -17.98 -5.26
C ASP A 321 4.14 -17.96 -3.79
N ALA A 322 2.85 -17.88 -3.53
CA ALA A 322 2.29 -17.84 -2.18
C ALA A 322 1.30 -18.98 -1.98
N LYS A 323 1.37 -19.61 -0.81
CA LYS A 323 0.47 -20.68 -0.40
C LYS A 323 0.17 -20.61 1.08
N GLY A 324 -0.99 -21.10 1.45
CA GLY A 324 -1.40 -21.18 2.86
C GLY A 324 -2.88 -21.48 3.00
N ASN A 325 -3.39 -21.34 4.21
CA ASN A 325 -4.81 -21.39 4.52
C ASN A 325 -5.29 -19.97 4.76
N LEU A 326 -6.38 -19.57 4.10
CA LEU A 326 -6.92 -18.23 4.24
C LEU A 326 -7.56 -18.01 5.59
N ASP A 327 -7.34 -16.84 6.17
CA ASP A 327 -8.13 -16.35 7.29
C ASP A 327 -9.36 -15.59 6.77
N ARG A 328 -10.52 -16.17 6.91
CA ARG A 328 -11.79 -15.53 6.55
C ARG A 328 -12.42 -14.72 7.67
N GLY A 329 -11.69 -14.55 8.78
CA GLY A 329 -12.23 -13.97 10.00
C GLY A 329 -13.05 -14.97 10.80
N GLN A 330 -13.82 -14.44 11.74
CA GLN A 330 -14.68 -15.23 12.62
C GLN A 330 -16.10 -14.68 12.64
N PRO A 331 -17.11 -15.51 12.95
CA PRO A 331 -18.47 -15.03 13.13
C PRO A 331 -18.62 -14.29 14.47
N ILE A 332 -19.61 -13.39 14.55
CA ILE A 332 -19.98 -12.71 15.79
C ILE A 332 -20.81 -13.62 16.72
N PHE A 333 -21.59 -14.56 16.14
CA PHE A 333 -22.35 -15.51 16.94
C PHE A 333 -21.40 -16.53 17.58
N GLY A 334 -21.68 -16.86 18.82
CA GLY A 334 -20.58 -17.24 19.66
C GLY A 334 -20.51 -18.69 20.07
N SER A 335 -19.34 -18.96 20.57
CA SER A 335 -18.91 -20.22 21.16
C SER A 335 -19.17 -20.28 22.67
N ILE A 336 -19.66 -19.21 23.30
CA ILE A 336 -19.92 -19.17 24.74
C ILE A 336 -21.41 -18.96 24.95
N ASN A 337 -22.14 -19.99 25.39
CA ASN A 337 -23.56 -19.96 25.68
C ASN A 337 -24.44 -19.41 24.54
N GLY A 338 -23.93 -19.41 23.29
CA GLY A 338 -24.66 -18.88 22.14
C GLY A 338 -24.79 -17.36 22.11
N GLU A 339 -23.96 -16.62 22.86
CA GLU A 339 -23.99 -15.17 22.89
C GLU A 339 -23.64 -14.59 21.51
N TYR A 340 -24.33 -13.50 21.14
CA TYR A 340 -24.12 -12.78 19.87
C TYR A 340 -23.32 -11.50 20.11
N GLU A 341 -22.04 -11.68 20.46
CA GLU A 341 -21.11 -10.60 20.81
C GLU A 341 -19.72 -10.79 20.20
N LEU A 342 -18.99 -9.68 20.03
CA LEU A 342 -17.64 -9.70 19.43
C LEU A 342 -16.67 -10.63 20.17
N ASN A 343 -16.77 -10.73 21.49
CA ASN A 343 -15.85 -11.47 22.34
C ASN A 343 -16.37 -12.87 22.71
N SER A 344 -17.54 -13.27 22.24
CA SER A 344 -18.10 -14.60 22.50
C SER A 344 -17.32 -15.70 21.77
N THR A 345 -16.61 -15.36 20.71
CA THR A 345 -15.72 -16.27 19.97
C THR A 345 -14.26 -15.86 20.18
N PRO A 346 -13.39 -16.77 20.67
CA PRO A 346 -11.96 -16.45 20.86
C PRO A 346 -11.31 -15.92 19.58
N ILE A 347 -10.45 -14.91 19.69
CA ILE A 347 -9.75 -14.31 18.53
C ILE A 347 -8.87 -15.29 17.76
N THR A 348 -8.50 -16.41 18.37
CA THR A 348 -7.76 -17.49 17.71
C THR A 348 -8.62 -18.36 16.80
N ARG A 349 -9.97 -18.30 16.94
CA ARG A 349 -10.88 -19.17 16.24
C ARG A 349 -10.89 -18.91 14.73
N ASN A 350 -10.50 -19.89 13.95
CA ASN A 350 -10.78 -20.02 12.53
C ASN A 350 -11.68 -21.24 12.30
N VAL A 351 -12.57 -21.19 11.33
CA VAL A 351 -13.54 -22.26 11.04
C VAL A 351 -13.13 -23.14 9.85
N GLY A 352 -12.00 -22.85 9.23
CA GLY A 352 -11.41 -23.63 8.14
C GLY A 352 -10.96 -25.02 8.58
N ALA A 353 -10.71 -25.88 7.60
CA ALA A 353 -10.17 -27.21 7.79
C ALA A 353 -8.66 -27.24 7.52
N SER A 354 -7.94 -28.19 8.14
CA SER A 354 -6.47 -28.29 7.96
C SER A 354 -6.05 -28.68 6.54
N ASN A 355 -6.97 -29.22 5.73
CA ASN A 355 -6.75 -29.52 4.31
C ASN A 355 -7.29 -28.47 3.36
N ASP A 356 -7.77 -27.35 3.86
CA ASP A 356 -8.02 -26.16 3.03
C ASP A 356 -6.72 -25.62 2.44
N HIS A 357 -6.80 -24.95 1.30
CA HIS A 357 -5.62 -24.33 0.73
C HIS A 357 -5.96 -23.11 -0.13
N TYR A 358 -5.01 -22.22 -0.19
CA TYR A 358 -4.92 -21.11 -1.14
C TYR A 358 -3.53 -21.08 -1.73
N LYS A 359 -3.43 -21.14 -3.06
CA LYS A 359 -2.17 -21.09 -3.78
C LYS A 359 -2.28 -20.07 -4.90
N THR A 360 -1.28 -19.20 -4.99
CA THR A 360 -1.18 -18.23 -6.07
C THR A 360 0.21 -18.26 -6.68
N LYS A 361 0.26 -18.15 -8.00
CA LYS A 361 1.49 -17.90 -8.74
C LYS A 361 1.28 -16.69 -9.64
N GLU A 362 2.16 -15.72 -9.45
CA GLU A 362 2.17 -14.48 -10.21
C GLU A 362 3.51 -14.31 -10.89
N VAL A 363 3.48 -13.95 -12.16
CA VAL A 363 4.67 -13.51 -12.90
C VAL A 363 4.37 -12.15 -13.49
N ILE A 364 5.22 -11.16 -13.19
CA ILE A 364 5.15 -9.83 -13.80
C ILE A 364 6.47 -9.61 -14.54
N PHE A 365 6.37 -9.26 -15.80
CA PHE A 365 7.48 -8.78 -16.62
C PHE A 365 7.25 -7.33 -16.95
N MET A 366 8.28 -6.49 -16.76
CA MET A 366 8.22 -5.06 -17.06
C MET A 366 9.44 -4.64 -17.88
N ALA A 367 9.20 -3.72 -18.81
CA ALA A 367 10.25 -3.02 -19.54
C ALA A 367 9.95 -1.52 -19.51
N ASN A 368 10.96 -0.72 -19.22
CA ASN A 368 10.87 0.72 -19.19
C ASN A 368 12.01 1.32 -20.00
N PHE A 369 11.69 2.09 -21.02
CA PHE A 369 12.61 2.75 -21.93
C PHE A 369 12.48 4.28 -21.82
N ILE A 370 13.62 4.97 -21.66
CA ILE A 370 13.69 6.43 -21.69
C ILE A 370 14.74 6.85 -22.67
N HIS A 371 14.38 7.86 -23.46
CA HIS A 371 15.32 8.54 -24.33
C HIS A 371 15.16 10.07 -24.23
N LYS A 372 16.24 10.77 -23.92
CA LYS A 372 16.33 12.23 -23.94
C LYS A 372 16.89 12.69 -25.29
N PHE A 373 16.04 13.32 -26.08
CA PHE A 373 16.50 13.97 -27.34
C PHE A 373 17.31 15.22 -27.02
N THR A 374 16.88 15.96 -25.99
CA THR A 374 17.58 17.10 -25.41
C THR A 374 17.43 17.09 -23.88
N GLU A 375 18.05 18.01 -23.16
CA GLU A 375 17.86 18.14 -21.71
C GLU A 375 16.39 18.43 -21.33
N ASP A 376 15.64 19.08 -22.20
CA ASP A 376 14.27 19.50 -21.96
C ASP A 376 13.22 18.63 -22.67
N PHE A 377 13.61 17.75 -23.61
CA PHE A 377 12.69 16.91 -24.39
C PHE A 377 13.04 15.43 -24.27
N ARG A 378 12.11 14.64 -23.76
CA ARG A 378 12.30 13.19 -23.55
C ARG A 378 11.07 12.37 -23.91
N PHE A 379 11.33 11.15 -24.30
CA PHE A 379 10.35 10.10 -24.54
C PHE A 379 10.47 9.01 -23.48
N ASN A 380 9.33 8.52 -22.98
CA ASN A 380 9.23 7.40 -22.07
C ASN A 380 8.26 6.36 -22.66
N ALA A 381 8.62 5.09 -22.57
CA ALA A 381 7.74 3.99 -22.93
C ALA A 381 7.85 2.88 -21.88
N GLN A 382 6.72 2.36 -21.45
CA GLN A 382 6.62 1.34 -20.44
C GLN A 382 5.72 0.21 -20.93
N PHE A 383 6.10 -1.02 -20.62
CA PHE A 383 5.30 -2.21 -20.88
C PHE A 383 5.31 -3.10 -19.64
N MET A 384 4.16 -3.67 -19.29
CA MET A 384 4.03 -4.70 -18.27
C MET A 384 3.11 -5.81 -18.75
N LYS A 385 3.56 -7.06 -18.58
CA LYS A 385 2.73 -8.25 -18.69
C LYS A 385 2.67 -8.93 -17.33
N GLN A 386 1.46 -9.19 -16.84
CA GLN A 386 1.19 -9.95 -15.63
C GLN A 386 0.41 -11.20 -15.96
N THR A 387 0.80 -12.33 -15.38
CA THR A 387 0.02 -13.56 -15.36
C THR A 387 -0.33 -13.92 -13.93
N TRP A 388 -1.56 -14.31 -13.71
CA TRP A 388 -2.10 -14.72 -12.42
C TRP A 388 -2.69 -16.10 -12.49
N ASN A 389 -2.29 -16.99 -11.58
CA ASN A 389 -2.85 -18.31 -11.43
C ASN A 389 -3.22 -18.53 -9.96
N GLU A 390 -4.45 -18.97 -9.71
CA GLU A 390 -4.99 -19.21 -8.38
C GLU A 390 -5.64 -20.58 -8.31
N ASP A 391 -5.37 -21.31 -7.23
CA ASP A 391 -6.03 -22.55 -6.82
C ASP A 391 -6.48 -22.41 -5.36
N LEU A 392 -7.78 -22.47 -5.13
CA LEU A 392 -8.43 -22.29 -3.82
C LEU A 392 -9.34 -23.48 -3.54
N ALA A 393 -9.25 -24.01 -2.32
CA ALA A 393 -10.25 -24.86 -1.72
C ALA A 393 -10.40 -24.49 -0.25
N GLU A 394 -11.62 -24.13 0.18
CA GLU A 394 -11.81 -23.57 1.52
C GLU A 394 -13.19 -23.85 2.10
N HIS A 395 -13.21 -24.09 3.42
CA HIS A 395 -14.41 -24.06 4.23
C HIS A 395 -14.56 -22.66 4.87
N ARG A 396 -15.77 -22.11 4.85
CA ARG A 396 -16.04 -20.81 5.49
C ARG A 396 -17.48 -20.70 5.95
N VAL A 397 -17.76 -19.75 6.85
CA VAL A 397 -19.11 -19.49 7.35
C VAL A 397 -20.00 -18.96 6.24
N ASP A 398 -21.23 -19.50 6.16
CA ASP A 398 -22.33 -19.08 5.29
C ASP A 398 -23.51 -18.49 6.07
N GLY A 399 -23.49 -18.57 7.40
CA GLY A 399 -24.52 -18.08 8.31
C GLY A 399 -24.58 -18.90 9.59
N THR A 400 -25.70 -18.80 10.31
CA THR A 400 -26.02 -19.65 11.46
C THR A 400 -26.79 -20.90 11.03
N ALA A 401 -26.67 -22.01 11.77
CA ALA A 401 -27.54 -23.15 11.62
C ALA A 401 -28.94 -22.83 12.16
N VAL A 402 -29.95 -23.57 11.68
CA VAL A 402 -31.33 -23.48 12.16
C VAL A 402 -31.88 -24.87 12.46
N ASP A 403 -32.85 -24.96 13.37
CA ASP A 403 -33.64 -26.15 13.58
C ASP A 403 -34.75 -26.31 12.52
N ILE A 404 -35.60 -27.34 12.68
CA ILE A 404 -36.66 -27.62 11.73
C ILE A 404 -37.75 -26.54 11.71
N ASP A 405 -37.90 -25.78 12.80
CA ASP A 405 -38.87 -24.69 12.94
C ASP A 405 -38.30 -23.35 12.48
N GLY A 406 -37.02 -23.31 12.05
CA GLY A 406 -36.30 -22.11 11.62
C GLY A 406 -35.65 -21.31 12.75
N ASN A 407 -35.64 -21.81 13.99
CA ASN A 407 -34.98 -21.14 15.10
C ASN A 407 -33.46 -21.24 14.95
N VAL A 408 -32.76 -20.15 15.19
CA VAL A 408 -31.32 -20.08 15.10
C VAL A 408 -30.63 -20.88 16.19
N ILE A 409 -29.59 -21.63 15.82
CA ILE A 409 -28.70 -22.37 16.73
C ILE A 409 -27.36 -21.64 16.74
N PRO A 410 -27.15 -20.65 17.62
CA PRO A 410 -26.01 -19.72 17.51
C PRO A 410 -24.66 -20.35 17.79
N THR A 411 -24.59 -21.54 18.38
CA THR A 411 -23.36 -22.31 18.64
C THR A 411 -22.89 -23.11 17.43
N LEU A 412 -23.72 -23.20 16.36
CA LEU A 412 -23.46 -23.94 15.16
C LEU A 412 -23.33 -22.96 13.95
N ALA A 413 -22.13 -22.81 13.42
CA ALA A 413 -21.92 -22.08 12.17
C ALA A 413 -22.35 -22.96 10.99
N ARG A 414 -23.28 -22.49 10.18
CA ARG A 414 -23.57 -23.07 8.86
C ARG A 414 -22.39 -22.78 7.95
N MET A 415 -21.87 -23.83 7.33
CA MET A 415 -20.68 -23.79 6.52
C MET A 415 -21.01 -23.84 5.02
N ARG A 416 -20.08 -23.32 4.24
CA ARG A 416 -19.98 -23.58 2.80
C ARG A 416 -18.57 -24.02 2.46
N TYR A 417 -18.44 -24.72 1.36
CA TYR A 417 -17.19 -25.12 0.76
C TYR A 417 -17.10 -24.56 -0.65
N ASP A 418 -16.01 -23.87 -0.92
CA ASP A 418 -15.71 -23.29 -2.23
C ASP A 418 -14.42 -23.91 -2.78
N LYS A 419 -14.48 -24.39 -4.03
CA LYS A 419 -13.30 -24.81 -4.81
C LYS A 419 -13.25 -23.97 -6.07
N ARG A 420 -12.12 -23.29 -6.31
CA ARG A 420 -11.99 -22.33 -7.39
C ARG A 420 -10.61 -22.38 -8.01
N GLN A 421 -10.56 -22.36 -9.32
CA GLN A 421 -9.34 -22.11 -10.08
C GLN A 421 -9.56 -20.90 -10.98
N GLN A 422 -8.60 -19.98 -11.00
CA GLN A 422 -8.65 -18.79 -11.83
C GLN A 422 -7.31 -18.58 -12.53
N PHE A 423 -7.39 -18.15 -13.77
CA PHE A 423 -6.24 -17.71 -14.54
C PHE A 423 -6.60 -16.49 -15.36
N TRP A 424 -5.76 -15.47 -15.31
CA TRP A 424 -5.87 -14.29 -16.16
C TRP A 424 -4.52 -13.71 -16.54
N GLU A 425 -4.52 -12.92 -17.59
CA GLU A 425 -3.41 -12.13 -18.07
C GLU A 425 -3.79 -10.65 -18.11
N THR A 426 -2.83 -9.79 -17.78
CA THR A 426 -2.94 -8.34 -17.90
C THR A 426 -1.74 -7.81 -18.68
N ASP A 427 -2.00 -7.05 -19.75
CA ASP A 427 -0.98 -6.33 -20.50
C ASP A 427 -1.23 -4.83 -20.30
N ASN A 428 -0.18 -4.07 -19.99
CA ASN A 428 -0.21 -2.62 -19.93
C ASN A 428 0.86 -2.04 -20.82
N PHE A 429 0.51 -0.99 -21.53
CA PHE A 429 1.43 -0.19 -22.32
C PHE A 429 1.20 1.28 -22.02
N SER A 430 2.27 2.07 -21.85
CA SER A 430 2.20 3.53 -21.70
C SER A 430 3.37 4.15 -22.42
N ALA A 431 3.10 5.17 -23.25
CA ALA A 431 4.12 5.94 -23.92
C ALA A 431 3.79 7.43 -23.85
N PHE A 432 4.77 8.26 -23.50
CA PHE A 432 4.57 9.69 -23.37
C PHE A 432 5.83 10.50 -23.63
N PHE A 433 5.61 11.73 -24.09
CA PHE A 433 6.62 12.75 -24.24
C PHE A 433 6.51 13.77 -23.11
N ASN A 434 7.66 14.19 -22.60
CA ASN A 434 7.76 15.34 -21.71
C ASN A 434 8.59 16.43 -22.41
N TYR A 435 8.09 17.66 -22.34
CA TYR A 435 8.79 18.82 -22.89
C TYR A 435 8.78 19.97 -21.89
N ASP A 436 9.96 20.35 -21.41
CA ASP A 436 10.17 21.43 -20.46
C ASP A 436 10.58 22.70 -21.22
N ILE A 437 9.74 23.74 -21.17
CA ILE A 437 10.00 25.03 -21.83
C ILE A 437 10.27 26.06 -20.73
N LYS A 438 11.46 26.67 -20.79
CA LYS A 438 11.88 27.70 -19.83
C LYS A 438 12.14 29.01 -20.57
N LYS A 439 11.41 30.09 -20.24
CA LYS A 439 11.58 31.41 -20.82
C LYS A 439 11.43 32.48 -19.74
N GLY A 440 12.55 33.04 -19.28
CA GLY A 440 12.55 33.98 -18.15
C GLY A 440 11.96 33.36 -16.90
N ASN A 441 10.91 33.98 -16.32
CA ASN A 441 10.22 33.52 -15.12
C ASN A 441 9.15 32.45 -15.40
N ILE A 442 8.98 32.05 -16.67
CA ILE A 442 7.96 31.09 -17.08
C ILE A 442 8.60 29.73 -17.24
N ILE A 443 8.04 28.76 -16.56
CA ILE A 443 8.36 27.34 -16.72
C ILE A 443 7.09 26.65 -17.16
N ASN A 444 7.18 25.90 -18.25
CA ASN A 444 6.07 25.14 -18.78
C ASN A 444 6.52 23.69 -18.95
N LYS A 445 5.85 22.75 -18.28
CA LYS A 445 6.12 21.31 -18.39
C LYS A 445 4.94 20.65 -19.06
N LEU A 446 5.10 20.37 -20.34
CA LEU A 446 4.10 19.69 -21.16
C LEU A 446 4.36 18.20 -21.18
N LEU A 447 3.28 17.41 -21.01
CA LEU A 447 3.26 15.97 -21.20
C LEU A 447 2.13 15.62 -22.16
N VAL A 448 2.40 14.78 -23.13
CA VAL A 448 1.42 14.18 -24.04
C VAL A 448 1.67 12.68 -24.05
N GLY A 449 0.63 11.90 -23.85
CA GLY A 449 0.78 10.46 -23.75
C GLY A 449 -0.42 9.65 -24.23
N TYR A 450 -0.13 8.39 -24.41
CA TYR A 450 -1.08 7.32 -24.73
C TYR A 450 -0.80 6.15 -23.80
N ASP A 451 -1.84 5.50 -23.33
CA ASP A 451 -1.74 4.22 -22.65
C ASP A 451 -2.87 3.27 -23.05
N ALA A 452 -2.61 1.99 -22.84
CA ALA A 452 -3.57 0.92 -23.11
C ALA A 452 -3.39 -0.20 -22.09
N THR A 453 -4.51 -0.79 -21.69
CA THR A 453 -4.56 -1.97 -20.81
C THR A 453 -5.46 -3.01 -21.45
N ARG A 454 -5.03 -4.27 -21.38
CA ARG A 454 -5.80 -5.43 -21.77
C ARG A 454 -5.81 -6.43 -20.63
N TRP A 455 -6.96 -6.86 -20.20
CA TRP A 455 -7.13 -7.92 -19.22
C TRP A 455 -8.01 -9.03 -19.81
N GLU A 456 -7.51 -10.27 -19.77
CA GLU A 456 -8.22 -11.45 -20.25
C GLU A 456 -8.30 -12.48 -19.13
N ARG A 457 -9.52 -12.87 -18.76
CA ARG A 457 -9.78 -14.04 -17.94
C ARG A 457 -10.23 -15.18 -18.84
N GLN A 458 -9.56 -16.34 -18.72
CA GLN A 458 -9.81 -17.49 -19.59
C GLN A 458 -11.08 -18.25 -19.18
N ILE A 459 -11.63 -19.00 -20.14
CA ILE A 459 -12.72 -19.95 -19.92
C ILE A 459 -12.24 -21.03 -18.94
N GLY A 460 -13.12 -21.46 -18.01
CA GLY A 460 -12.83 -22.53 -17.08
C GLY A 460 -12.24 -22.05 -15.75
N ALA A 461 -12.33 -20.75 -15.43
CA ALA A 461 -12.20 -20.29 -14.05
C ALA A 461 -13.33 -20.92 -13.22
N GLY A 462 -13.28 -22.24 -13.08
CA GLY A 462 -14.33 -23.07 -12.50
C GLY A 462 -14.53 -22.72 -11.03
N PHE A 463 -15.77 -22.61 -10.66
CA PHE A 463 -16.19 -22.41 -9.28
C PHE A 463 -17.14 -23.54 -8.91
N LEU A 464 -16.71 -24.42 -8.00
CA LEU A 464 -17.55 -25.47 -7.42
C LEU A 464 -17.93 -25.07 -6.01
N ARG A 465 -19.21 -25.15 -5.65
CA ARG A 465 -19.70 -24.70 -4.35
C ARG A 465 -20.71 -25.65 -3.75
N ALA A 466 -20.52 -25.99 -2.48
CA ALA A 466 -21.56 -26.54 -1.61
C ALA A 466 -21.93 -25.51 -0.56
N ARG A 467 -23.22 -25.19 -0.42
CA ARG A 467 -23.76 -24.25 0.60
C ARG A 467 -25.20 -24.49 0.90
N ARG A 468 -25.72 -23.87 1.95
CA ARG A 468 -27.14 -23.94 2.32
C ARG A 468 -27.54 -25.34 2.80
N TYR A 469 -28.75 -25.79 2.49
CA TYR A 469 -29.31 -27.05 2.93
C TYR A 469 -29.70 -27.93 1.75
N LEU A 470 -29.64 -29.25 1.93
CA LEU A 470 -29.96 -30.21 0.90
C LEU A 470 -31.48 -30.37 0.80
N THR A 471 -32.02 -30.29 -0.41
CA THR A 471 -33.42 -30.60 -0.71
C THR A 471 -33.63 -32.09 -0.92
N VAL A 472 -34.84 -32.55 -0.78
CA VAL A 472 -35.20 -33.97 -1.08
C VAL A 472 -35.03 -34.32 -2.59
N SER A 473 -35.06 -33.30 -3.45
CA SER A 473 -34.78 -33.45 -4.91
C SER A 473 -33.28 -33.54 -5.23
N GLY A 474 -32.40 -33.41 -4.23
CA GLY A 474 -30.97 -33.50 -4.41
C GLY A 474 -30.26 -32.15 -4.69
N GLY A 475 -30.99 -31.04 -4.71
CA GLY A 475 -30.43 -29.68 -4.84
C GLY A 475 -30.01 -29.05 -3.52
N GLN A 476 -29.61 -27.77 -3.59
CA GLN A 476 -29.24 -26.93 -2.46
C GLN A 476 -30.09 -25.67 -2.47
N SER A 477 -30.72 -25.31 -1.32
CA SER A 477 -31.53 -24.12 -1.17
C SER A 477 -31.41 -23.50 0.22
N ASN A 478 -31.79 -22.21 0.34
CA ASN A 478 -32.08 -21.63 1.64
C ASN A 478 -33.20 -22.44 2.30
N TYR A 479 -33.07 -22.63 3.61
CA TYR A 479 -34.11 -23.33 4.35
C TYR A 479 -35.39 -22.49 4.38
N ASP A 480 -36.52 -23.17 4.13
CA ASP A 480 -37.87 -22.59 4.25
C ASP A 480 -38.62 -23.34 5.35
N PRO A 481 -38.74 -22.76 6.55
CA PRO A 481 -39.45 -23.41 7.64
C PRO A 481 -40.98 -23.59 7.41
N SER A 482 -41.54 -22.89 6.42
CA SER A 482 -42.91 -23.08 5.97
C SER A 482 -43.13 -24.38 5.21
N ASN A 483 -42.05 -24.92 4.63
CA ASN A 483 -42.06 -26.13 3.80
C ASN A 483 -40.91 -27.09 4.16
N PRO A 484 -40.83 -27.56 5.42
CA PRO A 484 -39.73 -28.39 5.90
C PRO A 484 -39.63 -29.75 5.22
N SER A 485 -40.71 -30.28 4.66
CA SER A 485 -40.73 -31.53 3.90
C SER A 485 -39.96 -31.45 2.54
N ASN A 486 -39.61 -30.25 2.05
CA ASN A 486 -38.81 -30.09 0.87
C ASN A 486 -37.32 -30.31 1.11
N PHE A 487 -36.92 -30.43 2.38
CA PHE A 487 -35.52 -30.58 2.80
C PHE A 487 -35.27 -31.94 3.43
N GLN A 488 -34.07 -32.47 3.22
CA GLN A 488 -33.59 -33.62 3.95
C GLN A 488 -33.42 -33.25 5.43
N GLN A 489 -33.70 -34.15 6.32
CA GLN A 489 -33.68 -33.88 7.77
C GLN A 489 -32.71 -34.82 8.50
N MET A 490 -32.10 -34.31 9.57
CA MET A 490 -31.24 -35.06 10.49
C MET A 490 -31.54 -34.69 11.93
N VAL A 491 -31.13 -35.56 12.85
CA VAL A 491 -31.22 -35.28 14.29
C VAL A 491 -29.81 -35.24 14.86
N VAL A 492 -29.46 -34.12 15.53
CA VAL A 492 -28.20 -33.92 16.21
C VAL A 492 -28.51 -33.48 17.65
N ASP A 493 -28.01 -34.20 18.63
CA ASP A 493 -28.21 -33.92 20.06
C ASP A 493 -29.69 -33.72 20.44
N GLY A 494 -30.60 -34.50 19.81
CA GLY A 494 -32.05 -34.43 20.05
C GLY A 494 -32.76 -33.29 19.29
N ILE A 495 -32.05 -32.43 18.55
CA ILE A 495 -32.63 -31.36 17.76
C ILE A 495 -32.80 -31.85 16.30
N THR A 496 -34.01 -31.77 15.77
CA THR A 496 -34.27 -32.01 14.35
C THR A 496 -33.90 -30.77 13.55
N MET A 497 -33.08 -30.92 12.49
CA MET A 497 -32.64 -29.83 11.65
C MET A 497 -32.57 -30.26 10.18
N PRO A 498 -32.61 -29.32 9.24
CA PRO A 498 -32.33 -29.62 7.82
C PRO A 498 -30.89 -30.06 7.63
N VAL A 499 -30.63 -31.00 6.71
CA VAL A 499 -29.28 -31.48 6.41
C VAL A 499 -28.51 -30.39 5.70
N PRO A 500 -27.38 -29.89 6.24
CA PRO A 500 -26.56 -28.89 5.56
C PRO A 500 -25.80 -29.55 4.41
N ALA A 501 -25.56 -28.78 3.32
CA ALA A 501 -24.73 -29.21 2.21
C ALA A 501 -23.25 -29.39 2.60
N VAL A 502 -22.81 -28.68 3.64
CA VAL A 502 -21.49 -28.82 4.28
C VAL A 502 -21.71 -28.95 5.78
N PRO A 503 -21.15 -29.97 6.46
CA PRO A 503 -21.33 -30.16 7.90
C PRO A 503 -21.09 -28.87 8.69
N HIS A 504 -21.98 -28.57 9.64
CA HIS A 504 -21.84 -27.41 10.52
C HIS A 504 -20.50 -27.42 11.27
N PHE A 505 -20.01 -26.23 11.62
CA PHE A 505 -18.89 -26.10 12.54
C PHE A 505 -19.40 -25.76 13.94
N ASN A 506 -19.10 -26.62 14.90
CA ASN A 506 -19.50 -26.39 16.30
C ASN A 506 -18.49 -25.44 16.94
N LEU A 507 -18.96 -24.24 17.34
CA LEU A 507 -18.12 -23.17 17.90
C LEU A 507 -17.71 -23.47 19.36
N GLU A 508 -18.51 -24.27 20.12
CA GLU A 508 -18.18 -24.70 21.49
C GLU A 508 -17.18 -25.85 21.49
N ASN A 509 -17.34 -26.80 20.54
CA ASN A 509 -16.43 -27.95 20.37
C ASN A 509 -15.79 -27.93 18.97
N PRO A 510 -14.84 -27.03 18.74
CA PRO A 510 -14.28 -26.79 17.42
C PRO A 510 -13.43 -27.94 16.90
N PHE A 511 -13.60 -28.28 15.64
CA PHE A 511 -12.77 -29.25 14.94
C PHE A 511 -12.23 -28.69 13.64
N ASN A 512 -10.93 -28.41 13.59
CA ASN A 512 -10.20 -27.91 12.43
C ASN A 512 -9.39 -28.99 11.70
N GLY A 513 -9.62 -30.29 12.01
CA GLY A 513 -8.99 -31.39 11.29
C GLY A 513 -9.40 -31.45 9.82
N ALA A 514 -8.72 -32.31 9.05
CA ALA A 514 -9.05 -32.54 7.66
C ALA A 514 -10.51 -33.01 7.48
N ARG A 515 -11.22 -32.43 6.51
CA ARG A 515 -12.59 -32.80 6.16
C ARG A 515 -12.61 -33.58 4.85
N ASN A 516 -13.44 -34.64 4.80
CA ASN A 516 -13.68 -35.34 3.54
C ASN A 516 -14.68 -34.54 2.71
N THR A 517 -14.26 -34.06 1.56
CA THR A 517 -15.04 -33.23 0.63
C THR A 517 -15.66 -34.03 -0.52
N ASP A 518 -15.37 -35.35 -0.61
CA ASP A 518 -15.83 -36.20 -1.74
C ASP A 518 -17.36 -36.37 -1.76
N ASN A 519 -17.97 -36.25 -0.57
CA ASN A 519 -19.43 -36.43 -0.41
C ASN A 519 -20.19 -35.09 -0.51
N TYR A 520 -19.51 -33.97 -0.76
CA TYR A 520 -20.18 -32.69 -0.90
C TYR A 520 -20.91 -32.62 -2.23
N ASN A 521 -22.18 -32.21 -2.18
CA ASN A 521 -22.94 -31.92 -3.37
C ASN A 521 -22.48 -30.59 -3.95
N LEU A 522 -21.52 -30.63 -4.87
CA LEU A 522 -20.90 -29.44 -5.46
C LEU A 522 -21.71 -28.97 -6.66
N ALA A 523 -22.36 -27.81 -6.53
CA ALA A 523 -22.94 -27.11 -7.68
C ALA A 523 -21.82 -26.42 -8.47
N GLU A 524 -21.83 -26.56 -9.78
CA GLU A 524 -20.91 -25.89 -10.69
C GLU A 524 -21.43 -24.49 -11.02
N LEU A 525 -20.52 -23.52 -10.92
CA LEU A 525 -20.71 -22.18 -11.43
C LEU A 525 -19.62 -21.89 -12.47
N THR A 526 -19.99 -21.92 -13.73
CA THR A 526 -19.08 -21.55 -14.82
C THR A 526 -19.10 -20.04 -15.01
N ILE A 527 -17.98 -19.39 -14.67
CA ILE A 527 -17.80 -17.96 -14.96
C ILE A 527 -17.22 -17.87 -16.37
N PRO A 528 -17.90 -17.22 -17.33
CA PRO A 528 -17.43 -17.13 -18.70
C PRO A 528 -16.09 -16.40 -18.83
N ALA A 529 -15.40 -16.64 -19.95
CA ALA A 529 -14.25 -15.82 -20.32
C ALA A 529 -14.69 -14.37 -20.52
N ASN A 530 -13.80 -13.46 -20.15
CA ASN A 530 -14.04 -12.03 -20.27
C ASN A 530 -12.77 -11.33 -20.77
N LEU A 531 -12.93 -10.36 -21.67
CA LEU A 531 -11.87 -9.50 -22.14
C LEU A 531 -12.23 -8.04 -21.88
N ASN A 532 -11.42 -7.36 -21.08
CA ASN A 532 -11.51 -5.91 -20.93
C ASN A 532 -10.33 -5.24 -21.61
N THR A 533 -10.62 -4.19 -22.36
CA THR A 533 -9.59 -3.31 -22.93
C THR A 533 -9.90 -1.87 -22.61
N SER A 534 -8.88 -1.12 -22.25
CA SER A 534 -8.95 0.32 -22.16
C SER A 534 -7.81 0.95 -22.94
N SER A 535 -8.06 2.11 -23.52
CA SER A 535 -7.01 2.92 -24.13
C SER A 535 -7.35 4.40 -23.99
N GLY A 536 -6.33 5.23 -23.73
CA GLY A 536 -6.55 6.65 -23.52
C GLY A 536 -5.45 7.52 -24.05
N ILE A 537 -5.83 8.69 -24.53
CA ILE A 537 -4.91 9.79 -24.82
C ILE A 537 -5.03 10.83 -23.73
N TYR A 538 -3.91 11.39 -23.31
CA TYR A 538 -3.90 12.42 -22.29
C TYR A 538 -2.87 13.50 -22.55
N ILE A 539 -3.21 14.71 -22.11
CA ILE A 539 -2.35 15.87 -22.15
C ILE A 539 -2.33 16.52 -20.77
N GLN A 540 -1.15 16.84 -20.29
CA GLN A 540 -0.95 17.54 -19.02
C GLN A 540 -0.01 18.72 -19.26
N ASN A 541 -0.35 19.85 -18.66
CA ASN A 541 0.53 21.01 -18.67
C ASN A 541 0.63 21.63 -17.28
N GLN A 542 1.85 21.73 -16.76
CA GLN A 542 2.15 22.54 -15.59
C GLN A 542 2.77 23.87 -16.08
N PHE A 543 2.06 24.93 -15.83
CA PHE A 543 2.49 26.30 -16.17
C PHE A 543 2.84 27.04 -14.88
N LYS A 544 4.11 27.46 -14.72
CA LYS A 544 4.59 28.20 -13.55
C LYS A 544 5.07 29.58 -13.94
N ILE A 545 4.56 30.60 -13.24
CA ILE A 545 5.01 32.00 -13.32
C ILE A 545 5.35 32.49 -11.92
N GLY A 546 6.63 32.72 -11.64
CA GLY A 546 7.09 33.11 -10.31
C GLY A 546 6.63 32.12 -9.26
N LYS A 547 5.78 32.56 -8.33
CA LYS A 547 5.25 31.74 -7.21
C LYS A 547 3.98 30.96 -7.54
N LEU A 548 3.34 31.23 -8.67
CA LEU A 548 2.09 30.58 -9.05
C LEU A 548 2.33 29.47 -10.07
N SER A 549 1.78 28.30 -9.81
CA SER A 549 1.76 27.16 -10.74
C SER A 549 0.32 26.74 -10.99
N ALA A 550 -0.03 26.46 -12.24
CA ALA A 550 -1.27 25.84 -12.66
C ALA A 550 -0.97 24.49 -13.31
N LEU A 551 -1.67 23.43 -12.89
CA LEU A 551 -1.64 22.12 -13.48
C LEU A 551 -2.99 21.83 -14.13
N VAL A 552 -2.99 21.70 -15.45
CA VAL A 552 -4.17 21.36 -16.23
C VAL A 552 -3.92 20.02 -16.91
N ASN A 553 -4.88 19.13 -16.80
CA ASN A 553 -4.76 17.80 -17.37
C ASN A 553 -6.11 17.37 -17.94
N PHE A 554 -6.10 16.76 -19.11
CA PHE A 554 -7.27 16.20 -19.79
C PHE A 554 -6.93 14.81 -20.30
N ARG A 555 -7.89 13.88 -20.14
CA ARG A 555 -7.86 12.55 -20.66
C ARG A 555 -9.12 12.21 -21.41
N TYR A 556 -9.01 11.54 -22.52
CA TYR A 556 -10.11 10.87 -23.19
C TYR A 556 -9.82 9.38 -23.23
N GLU A 557 -10.75 8.59 -22.73
CA GLU A 557 -10.63 7.14 -22.55
C GLU A 557 -11.68 6.42 -23.36
N TRP A 558 -11.28 5.34 -24.02
CA TRP A 558 -12.16 4.34 -24.62
C TRP A 558 -12.04 3.05 -23.83
N PHE A 559 -13.17 2.44 -23.56
CA PHE A 559 -13.27 1.22 -22.80
C PHE A 559 -14.16 0.21 -23.52
N THR A 560 -13.75 -1.07 -23.56
CA THR A 560 -14.52 -2.18 -24.11
C THR A 560 -14.50 -3.35 -23.16
N ASP A 561 -15.66 -3.90 -22.84
CA ASP A 561 -15.86 -5.13 -22.07
C ASP A 561 -16.52 -6.16 -22.98
N ILE A 562 -15.93 -7.33 -23.11
CA ILE A 562 -16.43 -8.44 -23.92
C ILE A 562 -16.70 -9.62 -23.01
N PHE A 563 -17.96 -9.92 -22.81
CA PHE A 563 -18.45 -11.08 -22.08
C PHE A 563 -18.53 -12.28 -23.02
N ASN A 564 -18.37 -13.50 -22.53
CA ASN A 564 -18.26 -14.75 -23.33
C ASN A 564 -17.18 -14.68 -24.42
N TYR A 565 -16.04 -14.04 -24.10
CA TYR A 565 -14.93 -13.87 -25.05
C TYR A 565 -14.50 -15.18 -25.68
N LYS A 566 -14.34 -15.22 -27.01
CA LYS A 566 -14.06 -16.40 -27.84
C LYS A 566 -15.24 -17.42 -27.95
N ALA A 567 -16.44 -17.02 -27.55
CA ALA A 567 -17.66 -17.80 -27.70
C ALA A 567 -18.79 -16.91 -28.27
N ASP A 568 -19.99 -16.92 -27.70
CA ASP A 568 -21.07 -15.99 -28.08
C ASP A 568 -20.78 -14.62 -27.41
N GLU A 569 -19.94 -13.83 -28.05
CA GLU A 569 -19.43 -12.58 -27.52
C GLU A 569 -20.52 -11.51 -27.39
N GLU A 570 -20.64 -10.92 -26.22
CA GLU A 570 -21.40 -9.70 -25.97
C GLU A 570 -20.47 -8.55 -25.68
N GLU A 571 -20.43 -7.56 -26.57
CA GLU A 571 -19.55 -6.42 -26.49
C GLU A 571 -20.25 -5.20 -25.87
N PHE A 572 -19.62 -4.56 -24.90
CA PHE A 572 -20.04 -3.30 -24.31
C PHE A 572 -18.93 -2.24 -24.42
N LYS A 573 -19.27 -1.10 -25.03
CA LYS A 573 -18.33 0.02 -25.26
C LYS A 573 -18.79 1.27 -24.52
N THR A 574 -17.85 1.96 -23.92
CA THR A 574 -18.07 3.29 -23.33
C THR A 574 -16.85 4.18 -23.52
N SER A 575 -17.05 5.46 -23.42
CA SER A 575 -15.94 6.43 -23.43
C SER A 575 -16.22 7.56 -22.46
N VAL A 576 -15.15 8.18 -21.96
CA VAL A 576 -15.24 9.23 -20.97
C VAL A 576 -14.17 10.30 -21.19
N PHE A 577 -14.54 11.54 -20.90
CA PHE A 577 -13.63 12.68 -20.79
C PHE A 577 -13.40 12.98 -19.31
N VAL A 578 -12.13 13.07 -18.88
CA VAL A 578 -11.74 13.26 -17.47
C VAL A 578 -10.85 14.49 -17.35
N PRO A 579 -11.33 15.58 -16.73
CA PRO A 579 -10.56 16.79 -16.50
C PRO A 579 -9.87 16.81 -15.13
N ARG A 580 -8.79 17.59 -15.04
CA ARG A 580 -8.15 18.01 -13.79
C ARG A 580 -7.66 19.43 -13.90
N LEU A 581 -7.93 20.24 -12.88
CA LEU A 581 -7.41 21.58 -12.72
C LEU A 581 -6.84 21.72 -11.31
N GLY A 582 -5.57 22.10 -11.20
CA GLY A 582 -4.92 22.35 -9.93
C GLY A 582 -4.13 23.65 -9.95
N LEU A 583 -4.15 24.36 -8.84
CA LEU A 583 -3.38 25.58 -8.62
C LEU A 583 -2.50 25.41 -7.40
N THR A 584 -1.24 25.85 -7.48
CA THR A 584 -0.30 25.88 -6.34
C THR A 584 0.33 27.27 -6.27
N TYR A 585 0.35 27.84 -5.07
CA TYR A 585 1.00 29.11 -4.79
C TYR A 585 2.08 28.95 -3.72
N GLU A 586 3.32 29.30 -4.03
CA GLU A 586 4.43 29.34 -3.08
C GLU A 586 4.29 30.53 -2.14
N VAL A 587 3.69 30.31 -0.97
CA VAL A 587 3.49 31.34 0.06
C VAL A 587 4.85 31.85 0.56
N THR A 588 5.69 30.89 0.93
CA THR A 588 7.11 31.10 1.30
C THR A 588 7.99 30.10 0.56
N ASN A 589 9.31 30.20 0.70
CA ASN A 589 10.22 29.18 0.16
C ASN A 589 9.99 27.77 0.78
N GLU A 590 9.44 27.72 1.99
CA GLU A 590 9.19 26.49 2.72
C GLU A 590 7.76 25.97 2.52
N VAL A 591 6.77 26.83 2.28
CA VAL A 591 5.34 26.51 2.30
C VAL A 591 4.66 26.86 0.99
N SER A 592 3.93 25.90 0.43
CA SER A 592 3.01 26.08 -0.71
C SER A 592 1.58 25.79 -0.27
N ALA A 593 0.63 26.61 -0.73
CA ALA A 593 -0.81 26.34 -0.65
C ALA A 593 -1.31 25.89 -2.02
N TYR A 594 -2.31 25.01 -2.05
CA TYR A 594 -2.89 24.53 -3.30
C TYR A 594 -4.40 24.35 -3.24
N ALA A 595 -5.01 24.31 -4.42
CA ALA A 595 -6.39 23.88 -4.61
C ALA A 595 -6.46 23.01 -5.88
N THR A 596 -7.29 21.97 -5.86
CA THR A 596 -7.51 21.11 -7.03
C THR A 596 -8.95 20.68 -7.15
N TYR A 597 -9.40 20.62 -8.39
CA TYR A 597 -10.60 19.90 -8.81
C TYR A 597 -10.19 18.84 -9.83
N LEU A 598 -10.67 17.64 -9.63
CA LEU A 598 -10.45 16.55 -10.56
C LEU A 598 -11.62 15.57 -10.56
N GLU A 599 -11.83 14.93 -11.69
CA GLU A 599 -12.82 13.88 -11.86
C GLU A 599 -12.14 12.52 -11.99
N GLY A 600 -12.90 11.49 -11.69
CA GLY A 600 -12.49 10.10 -11.80
C GLY A 600 -13.59 9.25 -12.43
N PHE A 601 -13.16 8.13 -12.93
CA PHE A 601 -13.99 7.19 -13.66
C PHE A 601 -13.50 5.78 -13.39
N GLN A 602 -14.46 4.86 -13.19
CA GLN A 602 -14.18 3.44 -13.06
C GLN A 602 -15.28 2.65 -13.78
N PRO A 603 -14.98 1.98 -14.90
CA PRO A 603 -15.95 1.14 -15.57
C PRO A 603 -16.25 -0.08 -14.71
N HIS A 604 -17.53 -0.48 -14.67
CA HIS A 604 -17.91 -1.76 -14.10
C HIS A 604 -17.61 -2.84 -15.13
N THR A 605 -16.60 -3.66 -14.86
CA THR A 605 -16.12 -4.69 -15.76
C THR A 605 -16.32 -6.06 -15.17
N ASN A 606 -16.48 -7.07 -16.04
CA ASN A 606 -16.63 -8.43 -15.57
C ASN A 606 -17.79 -8.61 -14.58
N THR A 607 -18.81 -7.79 -14.74
CA THR A 607 -20.00 -7.81 -13.88
C THR A 607 -20.98 -8.84 -14.42
N VAL A 608 -21.27 -9.83 -13.61
CA VAL A 608 -22.25 -10.87 -13.92
C VAL A 608 -23.25 -10.98 -12.78
N SER A 609 -24.53 -11.02 -13.09
CA SER A 609 -25.55 -11.45 -12.16
C SER A 609 -25.65 -12.96 -12.20
N LEU A 610 -25.80 -13.58 -11.04
CA LEU A 610 -25.90 -15.01 -10.87
C LEU A 610 -27.34 -15.38 -10.53
N SER A 611 -27.95 -16.23 -11.33
CA SER A 611 -29.32 -16.74 -11.10
C SER A 611 -29.32 -18.26 -11.06
N PRO A 612 -30.15 -18.87 -10.20
CA PRO A 612 -30.40 -20.31 -10.27
C PRO A 612 -30.90 -20.69 -11.66
N THR A 613 -30.42 -21.80 -12.19
CA THR A 613 -31.01 -22.34 -13.45
C THR A 613 -32.42 -22.87 -13.20
N ALA A 614 -33.15 -23.17 -14.29
CA ALA A 614 -34.48 -23.74 -14.20
C ALA A 614 -34.49 -25.09 -13.45
N GLU A 615 -33.39 -25.82 -13.45
CA GLU A 615 -33.21 -27.05 -12.68
C GLU A 615 -32.99 -26.79 -11.18
N GLY A 616 -32.81 -25.52 -10.76
CA GLY A 616 -32.58 -25.13 -9.36
C GLY A 616 -31.24 -25.60 -8.77
N PHE A 617 -30.37 -26.14 -9.57
CA PHE A 617 -29.16 -26.83 -9.17
C PHE A 617 -27.88 -26.08 -9.57
N PHE A 618 -27.89 -25.44 -10.72
CA PHE A 618 -26.73 -24.72 -11.28
C PHE A 618 -27.00 -23.21 -11.30
N TRP A 619 -25.92 -22.44 -11.28
CA TRP A 619 -25.97 -21.01 -11.43
C TRP A 619 -25.67 -20.63 -12.88
N ALA A 620 -26.53 -19.82 -13.46
CA ALA A 620 -26.27 -19.19 -14.75
C ALA A 620 -25.69 -17.78 -14.53
N ALA A 621 -24.61 -17.47 -15.22
CA ALA A 621 -24.08 -16.14 -15.27
C ALA A 621 -24.64 -15.40 -16.50
N SER A 622 -25.09 -14.16 -16.30
CA SER A 622 -25.48 -13.26 -17.38
C SER A 622 -24.78 -11.92 -17.24
N PRO A 623 -24.47 -11.22 -18.35
CA PRO A 623 -23.82 -9.92 -18.28
C PRO A 623 -24.75 -8.92 -17.60
N SER A 624 -24.19 -8.15 -16.66
CA SER A 624 -24.87 -7.02 -16.03
C SER A 624 -24.26 -5.73 -16.58
N ARG A 625 -25.13 -4.85 -17.10
CA ARG A 625 -24.72 -3.58 -17.71
C ARG A 625 -25.09 -2.45 -16.78
N PHE A 626 -24.07 -1.79 -16.22
CA PHE A 626 -24.22 -0.67 -15.33
C PHE A 626 -23.47 0.54 -15.87
N ASP A 627 -23.99 1.72 -15.61
CA ASP A 627 -23.27 2.94 -15.87
C ASP A 627 -21.98 2.98 -15.05
N PRO A 628 -20.87 3.47 -15.62
CA PRO A 628 -19.61 3.56 -14.91
C PRO A 628 -19.73 4.36 -13.61
N LEU A 629 -18.99 3.94 -12.59
CA LEU A 629 -18.78 4.77 -11.42
C LEU A 629 -18.10 6.07 -11.82
N LYS A 630 -18.66 7.19 -11.37
CA LYS A 630 -18.11 8.54 -11.55
C LYS A 630 -17.75 9.11 -10.21
N SER A 631 -16.65 9.83 -10.14
CA SER A 631 -16.22 10.52 -8.93
C SER A 631 -15.70 11.91 -9.22
N ALA A 632 -15.77 12.77 -8.21
CA ALA A 632 -15.19 14.10 -8.25
C ALA A 632 -14.53 14.43 -6.91
N LEU A 633 -13.40 15.12 -6.95
CA LEU A 633 -12.70 15.63 -5.77
C LEU A 633 -12.53 17.14 -5.88
N LEU A 634 -12.93 17.83 -4.81
CA LEU A 634 -12.48 19.18 -4.51
C LEU A 634 -11.58 19.15 -3.29
N GLU A 635 -10.34 19.63 -3.43
CA GLU A 635 -9.34 19.61 -2.36
C GLU A 635 -8.64 20.96 -2.27
N VAL A 636 -8.41 21.43 -1.05
CA VAL A 636 -7.53 22.55 -0.74
C VAL A 636 -6.53 22.11 0.32
N GLY A 637 -5.29 22.57 0.23
CA GLY A 637 -4.28 22.15 1.18
C GLY A 637 -3.03 23.03 1.22
N ALA A 638 -2.14 22.65 2.11
CA ALA A 638 -0.82 23.26 2.26
C ALA A 638 0.24 22.18 2.42
N LYS A 639 1.40 22.42 1.84
CA LYS A 639 2.57 21.55 1.93
C LYS A 639 3.79 22.36 2.34
N GLY A 640 4.60 21.79 3.22
CA GLY A 640 5.79 22.46 3.75
C GLY A 640 7.00 21.57 3.79
N GLU A 641 8.17 22.17 3.58
CA GLU A 641 9.50 21.58 3.76
C GLU A 641 10.26 22.43 4.79
N PHE A 642 10.32 21.95 6.02
CA PHE A 642 10.89 22.70 7.15
C PHE A 642 12.27 22.17 7.52
N LEU A 643 13.01 22.97 8.33
CA LEU A 643 14.35 22.64 8.82
C LEU A 643 15.32 22.28 7.67
N ASN A 644 15.37 23.11 6.63
CA ASN A 644 16.13 22.88 5.40
C ASN A 644 15.72 21.57 4.68
N GLY A 645 14.42 21.33 4.59
CA GLY A 645 13.82 20.18 3.95
C GLY A 645 13.99 18.85 4.70
N ARG A 646 14.39 18.87 5.98
CA ARG A 646 14.48 17.65 6.79
C ARG A 646 13.13 17.14 7.25
N ILE A 647 12.13 18.02 7.37
CA ILE A 647 10.75 17.68 7.70
C ILE A 647 9.86 18.06 6.54
N PHE A 648 9.06 17.14 6.10
CA PHE A 648 7.94 17.36 5.19
C PHE A 648 6.64 17.31 5.97
N ALA A 649 5.73 18.24 5.69
CA ALA A 649 4.38 18.26 6.22
C ALA A 649 3.37 18.53 5.11
N ASN A 650 2.25 17.82 5.15
CA ASN A 650 1.11 17.99 4.24
C ASN A 650 -0.17 18.12 5.07
N LEU A 651 -1.02 19.08 4.71
CA LEU A 651 -2.37 19.25 5.23
C LEU A 651 -3.31 19.36 4.04
N ALA A 652 -4.38 18.58 4.01
CA ALA A 652 -5.42 18.63 2.99
C ALA A 652 -6.81 18.64 3.62
N ILE A 653 -7.71 19.42 3.07
CA ILE A 653 -9.16 19.40 3.31
C ILE A 653 -9.79 18.93 2.01
N PHE A 654 -10.60 17.89 2.07
CA PHE A 654 -11.15 17.24 0.89
C PHE A 654 -12.65 17.04 0.95
N ASN A 655 -13.25 16.98 -0.22
CA ASN A 655 -14.63 16.53 -0.46
C ASN A 655 -14.62 15.64 -1.72
N VAL A 656 -14.91 14.36 -1.54
CA VAL A 656 -15.02 13.36 -2.62
C VAL A 656 -16.45 12.93 -2.74
N THR A 657 -17.00 12.97 -3.95
CA THR A 657 -18.30 12.39 -4.28
C THR A 657 -18.13 11.24 -5.25
N GLN A 658 -18.99 10.23 -5.15
CA GLN A 658 -19.04 9.11 -6.08
C GLN A 658 -20.47 8.69 -6.36
N LYS A 659 -20.74 8.31 -7.62
CA LYS A 659 -22.06 7.90 -8.11
C LYS A 659 -21.96 6.56 -8.84
N ASN A 660 -23.08 5.86 -8.97
CA ASN A 660 -23.19 4.57 -9.65
C ASN A 660 -22.30 3.49 -9.00
N ILE A 661 -22.34 3.41 -7.67
CA ILE A 661 -21.54 2.46 -6.91
C ILE A 661 -22.16 1.07 -7.04
N LEU A 662 -21.41 0.09 -7.56
CA LEU A 662 -21.85 -1.27 -7.73
C LEU A 662 -21.80 -2.03 -6.39
N LEU A 663 -22.89 -2.67 -6.04
CA LEU A 663 -23.07 -3.46 -4.81
C LEU A 663 -23.78 -4.77 -5.12
N GLY A 664 -23.67 -5.75 -4.22
CA GLY A 664 -24.58 -6.89 -4.20
C GLY A 664 -26.01 -6.42 -3.93
N ASP A 665 -26.99 -7.04 -4.58
CA ASP A 665 -28.40 -6.75 -4.35
C ASP A 665 -28.74 -6.97 -2.87
N THR A 666 -29.61 -6.11 -2.33
CA THR A 666 -30.05 -6.18 -0.92
C THR A 666 -30.75 -7.48 -0.58
N TYR A 667 -31.51 -8.04 -1.52
CA TYR A 667 -32.31 -9.26 -1.31
C TYR A 667 -31.61 -10.54 -1.84
N ASP A 668 -30.72 -10.41 -2.81
CA ASP A 668 -29.92 -11.52 -3.34
C ASP A 668 -28.50 -11.06 -3.66
N LEU A 669 -27.56 -11.40 -2.80
CA LEU A 669 -26.14 -11.01 -2.90
C LEU A 669 -25.42 -11.61 -4.13
N ASP A 670 -26.05 -12.56 -4.82
CA ASP A 670 -25.53 -13.07 -6.09
C ASP A 670 -25.96 -12.21 -7.30
N ASN A 671 -26.88 -11.27 -7.09
CA ASN A 671 -27.25 -10.23 -8.03
C ASN A 671 -26.52 -8.91 -7.70
N LEU A 672 -26.46 -8.02 -8.68
CA LEU A 672 -25.82 -6.73 -8.58
C LEU A 672 -26.83 -5.60 -8.71
N THR A 673 -26.58 -4.52 -7.97
CA THR A 673 -27.35 -3.26 -8.05
C THR A 673 -26.40 -2.09 -7.92
N THR A 674 -26.87 -0.86 -8.21
CA THR A 674 -26.10 0.36 -8.02
C THR A 674 -26.72 1.23 -6.93
N ARG A 675 -25.85 1.76 -6.05
CA ARG A 675 -26.19 2.83 -5.11
C ARG A 675 -26.09 4.19 -5.84
N GLY A 676 -26.94 5.14 -5.50
CA GLY A 676 -27.02 6.46 -6.15
C GLY A 676 -25.77 7.30 -5.91
N GLU A 677 -25.58 7.81 -4.70
CA GLU A 677 -24.47 8.71 -4.36
C GLU A 677 -23.90 8.45 -2.96
N GLN A 678 -22.59 8.54 -2.85
CA GLN A 678 -21.86 8.59 -1.59
C GLN A 678 -20.94 9.81 -1.57
N ARG A 679 -20.73 10.38 -0.39
CA ARG A 679 -19.83 11.51 -0.18
C ARG A 679 -18.89 11.25 0.98
N SER A 680 -17.62 11.60 0.80
CA SER A 680 -16.62 11.61 1.87
C SER A 680 -15.98 13.00 1.93
N ARG A 681 -15.97 13.60 3.12
CA ARG A 681 -15.35 14.89 3.41
C ARG A 681 -14.53 14.82 4.68
N GLY A 682 -13.48 15.62 4.75
CA GLY A 682 -12.64 15.62 5.93
C GLY A 682 -11.37 16.42 5.77
N PHE A 683 -10.48 16.23 6.72
CA PHE A 683 -9.13 16.76 6.63
C PHE A 683 -8.12 15.72 7.07
N GLU A 684 -6.90 15.86 6.56
CA GLU A 684 -5.80 14.94 6.86
C GLU A 684 -4.47 15.66 6.89
N THR A 685 -3.54 15.11 7.68
CA THR A 685 -2.18 15.60 7.75
C THR A 685 -1.20 14.43 7.83
N ASP A 686 -0.08 14.59 7.12
CA ASP A 686 1.09 13.70 7.21
C ASP A 686 2.33 14.54 7.49
N ILE A 687 3.14 14.12 8.45
CA ILE A 687 4.41 14.74 8.82
C ILE A 687 5.47 13.66 8.82
N SER A 688 6.61 13.88 8.17
CA SER A 688 7.70 12.90 8.13
C SER A 688 9.07 13.56 8.01
N GLY A 689 10.10 12.92 8.56
CA GLY A 689 11.49 13.32 8.42
C GLY A 689 12.28 13.38 9.71
N TYR A 690 13.42 14.09 9.66
CA TYR A 690 14.34 14.25 10.79
C TYR A 690 14.06 15.52 11.60
N VAL A 691 13.51 15.37 12.82
CA VAL A 691 13.35 16.48 13.78
C VAL A 691 14.71 16.88 14.35
N LEU A 692 15.52 15.88 14.71
CA LEU A 692 16.90 16.01 15.12
C LEU A 692 17.77 15.12 14.22
N PRO A 693 19.10 15.33 14.15
CA PRO A 693 19.97 14.48 13.33
C PRO A 693 19.88 12.98 13.64
N ASN A 694 19.48 12.63 14.85
CA ASN A 694 19.34 11.26 15.36
C ASN A 694 17.91 10.88 15.78
N LEU A 695 16.93 11.75 15.51
CA LEU A 695 15.51 11.48 15.74
C LEU A 695 14.72 11.65 14.44
N GLN A 696 14.28 10.56 13.91
CA GLN A 696 13.42 10.49 12.74
C GLN A 696 12.01 10.10 13.16
N LEU A 697 11.00 10.72 12.58
CA LEU A 697 9.60 10.40 12.86
C LEU A 697 8.73 10.44 11.60
N THR A 698 7.59 9.76 11.71
CA THR A 698 6.41 9.97 10.88
C THR A 698 5.18 10.02 11.78
N ALA A 699 4.29 10.96 11.46
CA ALA A 699 3.02 11.11 12.15
C ALA A 699 1.93 11.41 11.12
N SER A 700 0.78 10.80 11.28
CA SER A 700 -0.37 11.04 10.41
C SER A 700 -1.66 11.11 11.23
N TYR A 701 -2.58 11.94 10.78
CA TYR A 701 -3.91 12.04 11.36
C TYR A 701 -4.94 12.36 10.26
N ALA A 702 -6.12 11.79 10.38
CA ALA A 702 -7.26 12.11 9.52
C ALA A 702 -8.57 12.14 10.30
N TYR A 703 -9.41 13.08 9.94
CA TYR A 703 -10.83 13.09 10.22
C TYR A 703 -11.58 12.87 8.90
N THR A 704 -12.47 11.87 8.87
CA THR A 704 -13.22 11.48 7.68
C THR A 704 -14.69 11.29 8.03
N ASP A 705 -15.56 12.07 7.41
CA ASP A 705 -17.02 11.95 7.48
C ASP A 705 -17.52 11.44 6.13
N ALA A 706 -17.82 10.14 6.09
CA ALA A 706 -18.22 9.44 4.87
C ALA A 706 -19.64 8.91 5.01
N THR A 707 -20.56 9.39 4.15
CA THR A 707 -22.01 9.16 4.23
C THR A 707 -22.61 8.76 2.90
N ILE A 708 -23.69 8.02 2.97
CA ILE A 708 -24.56 7.67 1.85
C ILE A 708 -25.53 8.82 1.64
N GLU A 709 -25.53 9.44 0.46
CA GLU A 709 -26.37 10.59 0.14
C GLU A 709 -27.64 10.20 -0.64
N GLU A 710 -27.53 9.17 -1.49
CA GLU A 710 -28.65 8.60 -2.24
C GLU A 710 -28.55 7.08 -2.26
N ASP A 711 -29.66 6.38 -1.98
CA ASP A 711 -29.75 4.92 -2.05
C ASP A 711 -31.17 4.51 -2.48
N THR A 712 -31.33 3.33 -3.06
CA THR A 712 -32.64 2.71 -3.35
C THR A 712 -33.36 2.26 -2.08
N VAL A 713 -32.62 2.02 -0.99
CA VAL A 713 -33.11 1.69 0.33
C VAL A 713 -33.05 2.94 1.21
N GLU A 714 -34.18 3.54 1.50
CA GLU A 714 -34.30 4.86 2.17
C GLU A 714 -33.61 4.88 3.54
N GLU A 715 -33.61 3.76 4.29
CA GLU A 715 -32.99 3.68 5.60
C GLU A 715 -31.46 3.82 5.60
N PHE A 716 -30.80 3.67 4.45
CA PHE A 716 -29.37 3.90 4.32
C PHE A 716 -29.00 5.36 4.07
N ILE A 717 -29.95 6.21 3.70
CA ILE A 717 -29.66 7.63 3.39
C ILE A 717 -29.27 8.34 4.68
N GLY A 718 -28.11 9.02 4.65
CA GLY A 718 -27.51 9.70 5.82
C GLY A 718 -26.64 8.79 6.69
N GLU A 719 -26.67 7.46 6.48
CA GLU A 719 -25.86 6.52 7.24
C GLU A 719 -24.37 6.58 6.85
N ARG A 720 -23.52 6.21 7.81
CA ARG A 720 -22.06 6.13 7.58
C ARG A 720 -21.71 5.00 6.62
N ILE A 721 -20.78 5.26 5.72
CA ILE A 721 -20.19 4.21 4.88
C ILE A 721 -19.48 3.19 5.77
N GLY A 722 -19.71 1.90 5.51
CA GLY A 722 -19.05 0.81 6.22
C GLY A 722 -17.53 0.80 6.02
N GLY A 723 -16.79 0.37 7.03
CA GLY A 723 -15.33 0.33 7.01
C GLY A 723 -14.62 1.67 7.22
N ALA A 724 -15.36 2.79 7.29
CA ALA A 724 -14.83 4.15 7.40
C ALA A 724 -14.76 4.63 8.85
N PRO A 725 -13.58 4.67 9.50
CA PRO A 725 -13.43 5.31 10.81
C PRO A 725 -13.48 6.83 10.67
N LYS A 726 -14.09 7.53 11.64
CA LYS A 726 -14.09 8.99 11.67
C LYS A 726 -12.72 9.56 11.97
N HIS A 727 -11.98 8.95 12.89
CA HIS A 727 -10.64 9.36 13.27
C HIS A 727 -9.64 8.22 13.05
N ASN A 728 -8.51 8.56 12.45
CA ASN A 728 -7.38 7.65 12.26
C ASN A 728 -6.10 8.41 12.54
N ALA A 729 -5.23 7.87 13.40
CA ALA A 729 -3.95 8.48 13.73
C ALA A 729 -2.85 7.42 13.78
N ASN A 730 -1.68 7.77 13.27
CA ASN A 730 -0.49 6.92 13.34
C ASN A 730 0.72 7.76 13.74
N PHE A 731 1.60 7.15 14.49
CA PHE A 731 2.87 7.71 14.88
C PHE A 731 3.94 6.62 14.86
N TRP A 732 5.12 6.97 14.38
CA TRP A 732 6.33 6.20 14.56
C TRP A 732 7.51 7.13 14.70
N GLY A 733 8.37 6.88 15.71
CA GLY A 733 9.60 7.61 15.93
C GLY A 733 10.76 6.66 16.20
N ARG A 734 11.93 6.94 15.62
CA ARG A 734 13.18 6.24 15.87
C ARG A 734 14.24 7.23 16.35
N TYR A 735 14.86 6.92 17.48
CA TYR A 735 15.98 7.66 18.05
C TYR A 735 17.22 6.76 18.11
N ASP A 736 18.32 7.19 17.50
CA ASP A 736 19.61 6.52 17.56
C ASP A 736 20.54 7.29 18.54
N PHE A 737 21.11 6.62 19.54
CA PHE A 737 21.99 7.25 20.51
C PHE A 737 23.27 7.74 19.86
N ASN A 738 23.69 8.96 20.23
CA ASN A 738 24.86 9.62 19.65
C ASN A 738 26.16 8.81 19.88
N SER A 739 27.15 9.04 19.02
CA SER A 739 28.46 8.40 19.07
C SER A 739 29.26 8.70 20.37
N SER A 740 28.93 9.81 21.05
CA SER A 740 29.48 10.21 22.35
C SER A 740 28.81 9.56 23.56
N SER A 741 27.68 8.89 23.35
CA SER A 741 26.92 8.20 24.40
C SER A 741 27.55 6.84 24.75
N THR A 742 27.41 6.42 26.00
CA THR A 742 27.70 5.03 26.43
C THR A 742 26.80 4.01 25.72
N LEU A 743 25.64 4.45 25.21
CA LEU A 743 24.69 3.65 24.44
C LEU A 743 24.93 3.74 22.92
N LYS A 744 26.13 4.15 22.50
CA LYS A 744 26.51 4.16 21.07
C LYS A 744 26.18 2.84 20.39
N GLY A 745 25.56 2.91 19.22
CA GLY A 745 25.15 1.75 18.44
C GLY A 745 23.78 1.19 18.83
N ILE A 746 23.16 1.73 19.88
CA ILE A 746 21.77 1.42 20.25
C ILE A 746 20.84 2.47 19.66
N GLY A 747 19.68 2.04 19.19
CA GLY A 747 18.56 2.88 18.83
C GLY A 747 17.27 2.34 19.43
N VAL A 748 16.29 3.19 19.60
CA VAL A 748 14.95 2.82 20.08
C VAL A 748 13.89 3.35 19.13
N GLY A 749 12.87 2.54 18.88
CA GLY A 749 11.70 2.88 18.08
C GLY A 749 10.43 2.75 18.92
N LEU A 750 9.50 3.70 18.75
CA LEU A 750 8.17 3.65 19.37
C LEU A 750 7.12 4.05 18.33
N GLY A 751 6.02 3.32 18.32
CA GLY A 751 4.89 3.57 17.45
C GLY A 751 3.55 3.44 18.15
N ALA A 752 2.54 4.13 17.62
CA ALA A 752 1.16 4.04 18.06
C ALA A 752 0.23 4.15 16.83
N GLN A 753 -0.84 3.39 16.85
CA GLN A 753 -1.94 3.47 15.88
C GLN A 753 -3.26 3.56 16.64
N TYR A 754 -4.03 4.59 16.33
CA TYR A 754 -5.42 4.76 16.76
C TYR A 754 -6.35 4.65 15.54
N VAL A 755 -7.40 3.88 15.66
CA VAL A 755 -8.49 3.78 14.69
C VAL A 755 -9.82 3.87 15.44
N ASP A 756 -10.67 4.79 15.01
CA ASP A 756 -11.99 5.03 15.61
C ASP A 756 -12.96 3.87 15.35
N GLU A 757 -14.07 3.88 16.06
CA GLU A 757 -15.16 2.95 15.81
C GLU A 757 -15.68 3.03 14.39
N ARG A 758 -16.09 1.89 13.81
CA ARG A 758 -16.61 1.80 12.46
C ARG A 758 -17.49 0.58 12.27
N PHE A 759 -18.44 0.69 11.35
CA PHE A 759 -19.24 -0.45 10.94
C PHE A 759 -18.46 -1.42 10.04
N THR A 760 -18.90 -2.68 9.99
CA THR A 760 -18.47 -3.62 8.94
C THR A 760 -18.74 -3.02 7.55
N TRP A 761 -17.94 -3.40 6.56
CA TRP A 761 -17.89 -2.63 5.28
C TRP A 761 -18.83 -3.16 4.19
N TYR A 762 -19.23 -4.44 4.26
CA TYR A 762 -20.11 -4.99 3.25
C TYR A 762 -21.53 -4.46 3.39
N ASN A 763 -22.21 -4.30 2.26
CA ASN A 763 -23.58 -3.78 2.26
C ASN A 763 -24.54 -4.78 2.94
N PRO A 764 -25.15 -4.43 4.06
CA PRO A 764 -26.13 -5.29 4.72
C PRO A 764 -27.48 -5.23 4.00
N THR A 765 -28.32 -6.23 4.22
CA THR A 765 -29.72 -6.22 3.79
C THR A 765 -30.50 -5.11 4.49
N TYR A 766 -30.20 -4.89 5.78
CA TYR A 766 -30.78 -3.82 6.61
C TYR A 766 -29.67 -3.05 7.34
N ALA A 767 -29.91 -1.78 7.67
CA ALA A 767 -28.94 -0.99 8.44
C ALA A 767 -28.60 -1.62 9.80
N THR A 768 -29.54 -2.34 10.40
CA THR A 768 -29.39 -3.07 11.67
C THR A 768 -28.45 -4.28 11.60
N ASP A 769 -28.17 -4.81 10.40
CA ASP A 769 -27.29 -5.98 10.22
C ASP A 769 -25.81 -5.63 10.30
N ARG A 770 -25.47 -4.35 10.42
CA ARG A 770 -24.08 -3.89 10.52
C ARG A 770 -23.53 -4.08 11.94
N VAL A 771 -22.33 -4.62 12.03
CA VAL A 771 -21.62 -4.73 13.31
C VAL A 771 -20.78 -3.51 13.55
N LEU A 772 -20.95 -2.85 14.69
CA LEU A 772 -20.07 -1.77 15.13
C LEU A 772 -18.79 -2.36 15.73
N LEU A 773 -17.67 -2.14 15.10
CA LEU A 773 -16.34 -2.50 15.60
C LEU A 773 -15.81 -1.36 16.47
N PRO A 774 -15.39 -1.65 17.73
CA PRO A 774 -14.92 -0.61 18.65
C PRO A 774 -13.65 0.06 18.20
N SER A 775 -13.40 1.27 18.69
CA SER A 775 -12.13 1.97 18.53
C SER A 775 -11.00 1.22 19.25
N TYR A 776 -9.78 1.38 18.77
CA TYR A 776 -8.60 0.79 19.41
C TYR A 776 -7.37 1.67 19.31
N THR A 777 -6.44 1.47 20.25
CA THR A 777 -5.09 2.01 20.20
C THR A 777 -4.08 0.89 20.43
N VAL A 778 -3.22 0.63 19.46
CA VAL A 778 -2.14 -0.34 19.59
C VAL A 778 -0.79 0.35 19.56
N PHE A 779 0.13 -0.12 20.41
CA PHE A 779 1.48 0.38 20.52
C PHE A 779 2.48 -0.66 20.03
N GLU A 780 3.55 -0.19 19.40
CA GLU A 780 4.68 -1.02 18.98
C GLU A 780 6.00 -0.42 19.45
N GLY A 781 7.01 -1.24 19.64
CA GLY A 781 8.33 -0.80 20.03
C GLY A 781 9.43 -1.60 19.35
N ALA A 782 10.59 -0.98 19.18
CA ALA A 782 11.76 -1.63 18.63
C ALA A 782 13.03 -1.21 19.37
N ILE A 783 13.99 -2.13 19.46
CA ILE A 783 15.35 -1.85 19.90
C ILE A 783 16.28 -2.25 18.77
N TYR A 784 17.11 -1.32 18.34
CA TYR A 784 18.13 -1.52 17.30
C TYR A 784 19.50 -1.64 17.96
N PHE A 785 20.32 -2.54 17.47
CA PHE A 785 21.69 -2.65 17.90
C PHE A 785 22.62 -2.82 16.69
N LYS A 786 23.56 -1.89 16.55
CA LYS A 786 24.63 -1.94 15.56
C LYS A 786 25.95 -2.17 16.29
N PRO A 787 26.49 -3.41 16.29
CA PRO A 787 27.78 -3.68 16.91
C PRO A 787 28.88 -2.81 16.29
N ASN A 788 29.80 -2.32 17.12
CA ASN A 788 30.93 -1.52 16.64
C ASN A 788 31.76 -2.29 15.61
N ASN A 789 32.22 -1.59 14.57
CA ASN A 789 33.08 -2.13 13.51
C ASN A 789 32.44 -3.28 12.71
N THR A 790 31.12 -3.37 12.68
CA THR A 790 30.41 -4.35 11.86
C THR A 790 29.38 -3.65 10.97
N ASN A 791 29.05 -4.28 9.85
CA ASN A 791 27.97 -3.87 8.97
C ASN A 791 26.64 -4.56 9.31
N MET A 792 26.54 -5.11 10.52
CA MET A 792 25.37 -5.83 11.02
C MET A 792 24.46 -4.91 11.83
N GLN A 793 23.17 -5.09 11.67
CA GLN A 793 22.14 -4.51 12.54
C GLN A 793 21.27 -5.65 13.08
N LEU A 794 21.10 -5.70 14.38
CA LEU A 794 20.09 -6.51 15.04
C LEU A 794 18.91 -5.62 15.44
N THR A 795 17.71 -6.12 15.26
CA THR A 795 16.49 -5.41 15.64
C THR A 795 15.55 -6.35 16.37
N LEU A 796 15.19 -6.00 17.59
CA LEU A 796 14.13 -6.66 18.36
C LEU A 796 12.89 -5.76 18.28
N LYS A 797 11.80 -6.26 17.72
CA LYS A 797 10.53 -5.53 17.60
C LYS A 797 9.43 -6.27 18.34
N ALA A 798 8.60 -5.53 19.05
CA ALA A 798 7.35 -6.01 19.64
C ALA A 798 6.18 -5.21 19.08
N ASN A 799 5.19 -5.92 18.53
CA ASN A 799 3.91 -5.37 18.08
C ASN A 799 2.87 -5.58 19.17
N ASN A 800 1.88 -4.69 19.25
CA ASN A 800 0.81 -4.74 20.23
C ASN A 800 1.36 -4.93 21.67
N LEU A 801 2.20 -3.99 22.12
CA LEU A 801 2.94 -4.07 23.39
C LEU A 801 2.07 -4.37 24.61
N PHE A 802 0.87 -3.81 24.65
CA PHE A 802 -0.06 -3.95 25.78
C PHE A 802 -1.04 -5.12 25.64
N ASN A 803 -0.93 -5.90 24.53
CA ASN A 803 -1.77 -7.06 24.22
C ASN A 803 -3.27 -6.69 24.14
N GLU A 804 -3.55 -5.56 23.50
CA GLU A 804 -4.91 -5.10 23.25
C GLU A 804 -5.64 -6.06 22.34
N THR A 805 -6.91 -6.38 22.65
CA THR A 805 -7.81 -7.11 21.74
C THR A 805 -8.53 -6.10 20.86
N TYR A 806 -8.33 -6.21 19.54
CA TYR A 806 -8.86 -5.22 18.59
C TYR A 806 -9.28 -5.88 17.28
N TRP A 807 -10.03 -5.14 16.47
CA TRP A 807 -10.59 -5.60 15.21
C TRP A 807 -10.02 -4.79 14.06
N LEU A 808 -9.33 -5.44 13.12
CA LEU A 808 -8.77 -4.78 11.92
C LEU A 808 -9.87 -4.28 10.99
N GLY A 809 -10.99 -5.00 10.94
CA GLY A 809 -12.13 -4.73 10.10
C GLY A 809 -13.08 -5.91 10.08
N GLY A 810 -14.09 -5.85 9.25
CA GLY A 810 -15.04 -6.95 9.08
C GLY A 810 -15.87 -6.75 7.82
N LEU A 811 -16.14 -7.84 7.12
CA LEU A 811 -17.04 -7.83 5.97
C LEU A 811 -18.49 -7.68 6.42
N ASN A 812 -18.91 -8.59 7.30
CA ASN A 812 -20.25 -8.70 7.85
C ASN A 812 -20.20 -9.53 9.14
N PRO A 813 -21.34 -9.81 9.80
CA PRO A 813 -21.38 -10.60 11.04
C PRO A 813 -20.73 -12.00 10.99
N THR A 814 -20.52 -12.56 9.80
CA THR A 814 -19.88 -13.88 9.65
C THR A 814 -18.38 -13.83 9.42
N ARG A 815 -17.80 -12.61 9.23
CA ARG A 815 -16.40 -12.42 8.83
C ARG A 815 -15.78 -11.20 9.46
N LEU A 816 -15.50 -11.31 10.75
CA LEU A 816 -14.82 -10.28 11.53
C LEU A 816 -13.35 -10.62 11.62
N GLY A 817 -12.49 -9.63 11.33
CA GLY A 817 -11.03 -9.77 11.33
C GLY A 817 -10.41 -9.28 12.63
N PRO A 818 -10.07 -10.16 13.60
CA PRO A 818 -9.35 -9.74 14.78
C PRO A 818 -7.91 -9.34 14.46
N GLY A 819 -7.40 -8.38 15.21
CA GLY A 819 -5.99 -7.99 15.16
C GLY A 819 -5.09 -8.98 15.91
N ALA A 820 -3.82 -9.04 15.53
CA ALA A 820 -2.87 -9.94 16.16
C ALA A 820 -2.61 -9.55 17.63
N PRO A 821 -2.55 -10.53 18.56
CA PRO A 821 -2.12 -10.29 19.93
C PRO A 821 -0.64 -9.87 19.94
N ARG A 822 -0.11 -9.54 21.12
CA ARG A 822 1.31 -9.18 21.27
C ARG A 822 2.20 -10.25 20.65
N ASN A 823 3.11 -9.80 19.78
CA ASN A 823 4.06 -10.66 19.11
C ASN A 823 5.43 -9.99 19.02
N VAL A 824 6.48 -10.79 18.92
CA VAL A 824 7.86 -10.33 18.94
C VAL A 824 8.60 -10.89 17.73
N LEU A 825 9.43 -10.07 17.10
CA LEU A 825 10.27 -10.39 15.96
C LEU A 825 11.73 -10.03 16.28
N LEU A 826 12.65 -10.90 15.94
CA LEU A 826 14.10 -10.65 15.95
C LEU A 826 14.59 -10.66 14.51
N ASN A 827 15.18 -9.56 14.07
CA ASN A 827 15.76 -9.41 12.73
C ASN A 827 17.27 -9.19 12.84
N ALA A 828 18.02 -9.83 11.96
CA ALA A 828 19.43 -9.57 11.74
C ALA A 828 19.64 -9.20 10.27
N THR A 829 20.25 -8.05 10.01
CA THR A 829 20.59 -7.57 8.66
C THR A 829 22.08 -7.33 8.56
N TYR A 830 22.72 -7.88 7.53
CA TYR A 830 24.13 -7.67 7.22
C TYR A 830 24.28 -7.00 5.85
N LYS A 831 25.07 -5.91 5.78
CA LYS A 831 25.34 -5.13 4.58
C LYS A 831 26.82 -5.24 4.20
N PHE A 832 27.16 -5.46 2.89
CA PHE A 832 28.52 -5.67 2.44
C PHE A 832 28.78 -5.23 0.99
#